data_fa6d11d900c918523804c5e559a95c8c
#
_entry.id   fa6d11d900c918523804c5e559a95c8c
#
_cell.length_a   1.000
_cell.length_b   1.000
_cell.length_c   1.000
_cell.angle_alpha   90.00
_cell.angle_beta   90.00
_cell.angle_gamma   90.00
#
_symmetry.space_group_name_H-M   'P 1'
#
loop_
_entity.id
_entity.type
_entity.pdbx_description
1 polymer ?
#
loop_
_entity_poly.entity_id
_entity_poly.type
_entity_poly.pdbx_seq_one_letter_code
_entity_poly.pdbx_strand_id
1 'polypeptide(L)'
;MNNLLICKGKSRNSCSFLAFLLFTFLLVAPTAAQTLKENNITLRVQNEPVENVFNKISEQTNFKFIYDQETVNNAPHVSFDVKNATLKQILGVITTQSKLYFNRTDNTIAVSKQPLKEESAQRTRTVQGVVVDDKGEPVIGASVQIKGEGSGTITDMDGRYSLMNVPESATLTISYIGYKTVSLSAKDKNTAKITLTEDSKMIDEVVVVGYGVQRKRDVSTSISSVKAEQIAEVSASDFRQALAGKMPGVQVTQPSGDPEGSVSIRVRGISTVNAGSDPLYIIDGVPVERGFANLNNNDVESVEVLKDASSAAIYGSRGSNGVIIITTKQGQSEKMKVQYDGYYGIQSVSKKLPMLNAYQFAEFAKDGHDNSYLDANPGGSPNDPNGMRPNSWERIPAELFPYLNGDQGLTDTDWQDAIFRSAATTSHNVSISGRGKTVGYFISANYYDKEGIIINSDFKKYSMRMNLDGKYKRLKFGLNFSPSYSTSNRVDASGSNGIVQSALMMPPVWPVYNSDGSYNYQGNGYWRIGNDYQHNAVLNPVAMANLQSDVVDRMAIVGKVFAELELFKGLTYNISFGGDYYGSHNDQYRSSELPLLGQKYYDIKSNPTAYSSSGFYFNWLIENKINYNTVINEDHSINAVLVQSAQKETYKGDNVTATDFPNDYIQTISGGTVIKGASDKTQWSIASYLARVQYSYKGKYMASGAIRADGSSRFGKNNRWGYFPSASLAWRVSGEDFFTKAKFLSFVDDLKIRTSYGVTGNFQIGNYDYLSLMALDNYILGTGNGQLVQGYKPNTIKNDDLSWEKNAMVN
;
A
#
# COMPACT_ATOMS: atom_id res chain seq x y z
N MET A 1 31.57 -11.38 -32.66
CA MET A 1 31.26 -12.73 -33.11
C MET A 1 30.26 -13.37 -32.16
N ASN A 2 29.05 -13.42 -32.64
CA ASN A 2 27.90 -14.26 -32.32
C ASN A 2 27.80 -14.95 -30.93
N ASN A 3 26.84 -14.46 -30.13
CA ASN A 3 25.89 -15.35 -29.49
C ASN A 3 24.57 -14.58 -29.24
N LEU A 4 23.64 -14.79 -30.16
CA LEU A 4 22.24 -14.46 -30.03
C LEU A 4 21.63 -15.35 -28.93
N LEU A 5 21.10 -14.75 -27.90
CA LEU A 5 20.20 -15.38 -26.94
C LEU A 5 18.86 -15.65 -27.61
N ILE A 6 18.57 -16.90 -27.86
CA ILE A 6 17.26 -17.40 -28.28
C ILE A 6 16.37 -17.49 -27.03
N CYS A 7 15.43 -16.56 -26.93
CA CYS A 7 14.28 -16.70 -26.00
C CYS A 7 13.31 -17.73 -26.56
N LYS A 8 13.26 -18.93 -25.98
CA LYS A 8 12.16 -19.88 -26.20
C LYS A 8 11.03 -19.62 -25.21
N GLY A 9 9.93 -19.21 -25.78
CA GLY A 9 8.55 -19.47 -25.44
C GLY A 9 8.04 -19.21 -24.02
N LYS A 10 7.37 -18.04 -23.85
CA LYS A 10 6.04 -17.92 -23.27
C LYS A 10 5.59 -16.44 -23.34
N SER A 11 4.38 -16.27 -23.87
CA SER A 11 3.59 -15.02 -23.84
C SER A 11 4.16 -13.81 -24.59
N ARG A 12 3.67 -13.62 -25.81
CA ARG A 12 3.96 -12.50 -26.73
C ARG A 12 3.48 -11.12 -26.29
N ASN A 13 2.73 -10.99 -25.18
CA ASN A 13 2.13 -9.72 -24.78
C ASN A 13 2.92 -8.95 -23.70
N SER A 14 3.85 -9.58 -23.00
CA SER A 14 4.64 -8.90 -21.95
C SER A 14 5.85 -8.13 -22.49
N CYS A 15 6.40 -8.53 -23.62
CA CYS A 15 7.57 -7.84 -24.22
C CYS A 15 7.22 -6.51 -24.92
N SER A 16 5.99 -6.34 -25.42
CA SER A 16 5.60 -5.10 -26.11
C SER A 16 5.36 -3.94 -25.16
N PHE A 17 4.96 -4.19 -23.93
CA PHE A 17 4.72 -3.15 -22.93
C PHE A 17 6.03 -2.60 -22.33
N LEU A 18 7.01 -3.49 -22.11
CA LEU A 18 8.34 -3.07 -21.64
C LEU A 18 9.15 -2.30 -22.68
N ALA A 19 9.02 -2.66 -23.96
CA ALA A 19 9.69 -1.95 -25.06
C ALA A 19 9.15 -0.54 -25.27
N PHE A 20 7.85 -0.31 -25.04
CA PHE A 20 7.25 1.02 -25.13
C PHE A 20 7.65 1.95 -23.98
N LEU A 21 7.86 1.41 -22.78
CA LEU A 21 8.34 2.17 -21.61
C LEU A 21 9.85 2.48 -21.69
N LEU A 22 10.66 1.62 -22.30
CA LEU A 22 12.10 1.87 -22.48
C LEU A 22 12.39 2.88 -23.61
N PHE A 23 11.53 3.00 -24.61
CA PHE A 23 11.75 3.94 -25.73
C PHE A 23 11.44 5.40 -25.37
N THR A 24 10.65 5.64 -24.32
CA THR A 24 10.36 6.99 -23.82
C THR A 24 11.41 7.52 -22.84
N PHE A 25 12.32 6.70 -22.32
CA PHE A 25 13.35 7.10 -21.36
C PHE A 25 14.71 7.45 -21.97
N LEU A 26 14.90 7.25 -23.27
CA LEU A 26 16.20 7.43 -23.95
C LEU A 26 16.40 8.82 -24.62
N LEU A 27 15.57 9.82 -24.30
CA LEU A 27 15.65 11.16 -24.91
C LEU A 27 15.96 12.30 -23.93
N VAL A 28 16.55 12.01 -22.77
CA VAL A 28 17.12 13.07 -21.91
C VAL A 28 18.57 12.69 -21.57
N ALA A 29 19.46 13.00 -22.49
CA ALA A 29 20.88 13.07 -22.16
C ALA A 29 21.14 14.38 -21.41
N PRO A 30 21.92 14.39 -20.31
CA PRO A 30 22.34 15.63 -19.68
C PRO A 30 23.32 16.34 -20.61
N THR A 31 22.92 17.49 -21.14
CA THR A 31 23.85 18.41 -21.81
C THR A 31 24.84 18.91 -20.77
N ALA A 32 26.07 18.47 -20.88
CA ALA A 32 27.19 19.03 -20.16
C ALA A 32 27.26 20.54 -20.44
N ALA A 33 27.41 21.34 -19.38
CA ALA A 33 27.64 22.75 -19.48
C ALA A 33 28.95 23.00 -20.26
N GLN A 34 28.82 23.34 -21.53
CA GLN A 34 29.95 23.85 -22.32
C GLN A 34 30.16 25.31 -21.93
N THR A 35 31.33 25.61 -21.42
CA THR A 35 31.86 26.98 -21.31
C THR A 35 31.82 27.65 -22.68
N LEU A 36 31.00 28.70 -22.81
CA LEU A 36 30.81 29.48 -24.05
C LEU A 36 32.11 30.20 -24.41
N LYS A 37 32.81 29.71 -25.42
CA LYS A 37 33.78 30.51 -26.16
C LYS A 37 32.99 31.53 -26.98
N GLU A 38 33.27 32.85 -26.77
CA GLU A 38 32.79 33.90 -27.65
C GLU A 38 33.39 33.66 -29.04
N ASN A 39 32.54 33.29 -30.00
CA ASN A 39 32.96 33.18 -31.40
C ASN A 39 33.18 34.58 -31.97
N ASN A 40 34.37 34.88 -32.46
CA ASN A 40 34.63 36.07 -33.20
C ASN A 40 33.95 36.05 -34.57
N ILE A 41 33.24 37.14 -34.93
CA ILE A 41 32.37 37.25 -36.09
C ILE A 41 33.10 38.10 -37.16
N THR A 42 33.05 37.68 -38.39
CA THR A 42 33.53 38.45 -39.54
C THR A 42 32.36 38.76 -40.44
N LEU A 43 31.99 40.05 -40.56
CA LEU A 43 30.79 40.43 -41.27
C LEU A 43 31.01 41.77 -42.04
N ARG A 44 30.71 41.72 -43.34
CA ARG A 44 30.69 42.92 -44.19
C ARG A 44 29.26 43.21 -44.64
N VAL A 45 28.76 44.40 -44.33
CA VAL A 45 27.39 44.85 -44.60
C VAL A 45 27.43 46.21 -45.25
N GLN A 46 26.66 46.44 -46.32
CA GLN A 46 26.60 47.70 -47.03
C GLN A 46 25.14 48.07 -47.31
N ASN A 47 24.60 49.09 -46.59
CA ASN A 47 23.22 49.56 -46.71
C ASN A 47 22.18 48.45 -46.62
N GLU A 48 22.32 47.58 -45.63
CA GLU A 48 21.38 46.43 -45.42
C GLU A 48 20.39 46.71 -44.31
N PRO A 49 19.14 46.19 -44.41
CA PRO A 49 18.17 46.15 -43.27
C PRO A 49 18.76 45.42 -42.08
N VAL A 50 18.50 45.96 -40.89
CA VAL A 50 19.02 45.40 -39.63
C VAL A 50 18.61 43.96 -39.41
N GLU A 51 17.43 43.55 -39.86
CA GLU A 51 16.93 42.17 -39.76
C GLU A 51 17.85 41.20 -40.53
N ASN A 52 18.29 41.54 -41.72
CA ASN A 52 19.23 40.70 -42.48
C ASN A 52 20.58 40.54 -41.78
N VAL A 53 20.99 41.59 -41.07
CA VAL A 53 22.21 41.56 -40.27
C VAL A 53 22.05 40.64 -39.06
N PHE A 54 20.88 40.64 -38.40
CA PHE A 54 20.59 39.70 -37.30
C PHE A 54 20.61 38.24 -37.75
N ASN A 55 20.06 37.95 -38.93
CA ASN A 55 20.09 36.63 -39.49
C ASN A 55 21.51 36.17 -39.81
N LYS A 56 22.34 37.03 -40.39
CA LYS A 56 23.76 36.75 -40.71
C LYS A 56 24.60 36.52 -39.42
N ILE A 57 24.28 37.23 -38.33
CA ILE A 57 24.93 37.01 -37.02
C ILE A 57 24.45 35.66 -36.42
N SER A 58 23.16 35.33 -36.53
CA SER A 58 22.62 34.07 -36.02
C SER A 58 23.14 32.85 -36.78
N GLU A 59 23.43 33.00 -38.10
CA GLU A 59 24.03 31.93 -38.91
C GLU A 59 25.50 31.64 -38.54
N GLN A 60 26.25 32.67 -38.09
CA GLN A 60 27.64 32.52 -37.70
C GLN A 60 27.80 32.20 -36.20
N THR A 61 26.70 32.27 -35.43
CA THR A 61 26.75 32.14 -33.95
C THR A 61 25.51 31.37 -33.48
N ASN A 62 25.49 31.02 -32.19
CA ASN A 62 24.31 30.40 -31.54
C ASN A 62 23.32 31.43 -30.98
N PHE A 63 23.48 32.73 -31.31
CA PHE A 63 22.62 33.79 -30.76
C PHE A 63 21.33 33.94 -31.60
N LYS A 64 20.23 34.14 -30.89
CA LYS A 64 18.90 34.39 -31.46
C LYS A 64 18.44 35.80 -31.09
N PHE A 65 17.93 36.57 -32.06
CA PHE A 65 17.39 37.89 -31.83
C PHE A 65 15.85 37.80 -31.65
N ILE A 66 15.34 38.45 -30.62
CA ILE A 66 13.89 38.62 -30.37
C ILE A 66 13.58 40.13 -30.52
N TYR A 67 12.71 40.44 -31.44
CA TYR A 67 12.33 41.81 -31.76
C TYR A 67 10.89 41.90 -32.20
N ASP A 68 10.27 43.07 -32.02
CA ASP A 68 9.01 43.41 -32.67
C ASP A 68 9.31 43.83 -34.11
N GLN A 69 8.56 43.25 -35.05
CA GLN A 69 8.75 43.43 -36.48
C GLN A 69 8.68 44.92 -36.92
N GLU A 70 7.76 45.70 -36.31
CA GLU A 70 7.60 47.11 -36.59
C GLU A 70 8.83 47.91 -36.11
N THR A 71 9.45 47.48 -35.02
CA THR A 71 10.67 48.12 -34.47
C THR A 71 11.85 47.97 -35.41
N VAL A 72 12.02 46.83 -36.05
CA VAL A 72 13.19 46.55 -36.92
C VAL A 72 12.94 47.04 -38.35
N ASN A 73 11.72 46.94 -38.89
CA ASN A 73 11.40 47.46 -40.24
C ASN A 73 11.53 48.97 -40.36
N ASN A 74 11.34 49.73 -39.28
CA ASN A 74 11.48 51.18 -39.22
C ASN A 74 12.87 51.64 -38.82
N ALA A 75 13.83 50.72 -38.61
CA ALA A 75 15.19 51.07 -38.25
C ALA A 75 16.02 51.46 -39.48
N PRO A 76 16.94 52.49 -39.38
CA PRO A 76 17.86 52.79 -40.46
C PRO A 76 18.73 51.61 -40.89
N HIS A 77 18.97 51.48 -42.21
CA HIS A 77 19.89 50.48 -42.75
C HIS A 77 21.32 50.73 -42.19
N VAL A 78 22.09 49.66 -42.04
CA VAL A 78 23.44 49.74 -41.46
C VAL A 78 24.50 49.32 -42.47
N SER A 79 25.69 49.95 -42.34
CA SER A 79 26.87 49.65 -43.16
C SER A 79 28.13 49.58 -42.29
N PHE A 80 28.80 48.43 -42.31
CA PHE A 80 30.05 48.25 -41.61
C PHE A 80 30.84 47.03 -42.17
N ASP A 81 32.16 47.08 -41.99
CA ASP A 81 33.08 46.00 -42.30
C ASP A 81 33.88 45.67 -41.07
N VAL A 82 33.62 44.49 -40.45
CA VAL A 82 34.31 44.04 -39.24
C VAL A 82 34.93 42.69 -39.49
N LYS A 83 36.15 42.52 -39.08
CA LYS A 83 36.90 41.27 -39.11
C LYS A 83 37.25 40.84 -37.71
N ASN A 84 36.90 39.58 -37.37
CA ASN A 84 37.26 38.98 -36.09
C ASN A 84 36.77 39.81 -34.84
N ALA A 85 35.57 40.37 -34.94
CA ALA A 85 34.97 41.22 -33.92
C ALA A 85 34.11 40.44 -32.95
N THR A 86 34.06 40.86 -31.67
CA THR A 86 33.15 40.27 -30.66
C THR A 86 31.71 40.71 -30.94
N LEU A 87 30.73 39.89 -30.49
CA LEU A 87 29.33 40.26 -30.62
C LEU A 87 29.00 41.62 -30.02
N LYS A 88 29.62 41.99 -28.89
CA LYS A 88 29.43 43.27 -28.21
C LYS A 88 29.89 44.45 -29.09
N GLN A 89 31.00 44.30 -29.78
CA GLN A 89 31.48 45.33 -30.74
C GLN A 89 30.53 45.54 -31.93
N ILE A 90 30.02 44.46 -32.50
CA ILE A 90 29.08 44.49 -33.64
C ILE A 90 27.74 45.12 -33.22
N LEU A 91 27.18 44.69 -32.04
CA LEU A 91 25.97 45.31 -31.55
C LEU A 91 26.13 46.79 -31.21
N GLY A 92 27.32 47.21 -30.73
CA GLY A 92 27.63 48.62 -30.52
C GLY A 92 27.63 49.44 -31.81
N VAL A 93 28.17 48.91 -32.93
CA VAL A 93 28.12 49.55 -34.25
C VAL A 93 26.67 49.64 -34.79
N ILE A 94 25.90 48.59 -34.61
CA ILE A 94 24.47 48.55 -35.00
C ILE A 94 23.70 49.59 -34.16
N THR A 95 23.88 49.65 -32.84
CA THR A 95 23.24 50.66 -31.98
C THR A 95 23.51 52.08 -32.45
N THR A 96 24.75 52.40 -32.80
CA THR A 96 25.12 53.74 -33.22
C THR A 96 24.43 54.16 -34.50
N GLN A 97 24.25 53.22 -35.48
CA GLN A 97 23.65 53.53 -36.78
C GLN A 97 22.13 53.40 -36.82
N SER A 98 21.56 52.42 -36.12
CA SER A 98 20.15 52.12 -36.16
C SER A 98 19.33 52.67 -34.95
N LYS A 99 20.01 53.17 -33.93
CA LYS A 99 19.42 53.62 -32.62
C LYS A 99 18.61 52.50 -31.93
N LEU A 100 18.93 51.24 -32.20
CA LEU A 100 18.38 50.09 -31.49
C LEU A 100 19.29 49.74 -30.32
N TYR A 101 18.69 49.31 -29.23
CA TYR A 101 19.34 48.86 -28.02
C TYR A 101 19.20 47.35 -27.83
N PHE A 102 20.21 46.69 -27.31
CA PHE A 102 20.33 45.27 -27.20
C PHE A 102 20.52 44.83 -25.75
N ASN A 103 19.70 43.89 -25.29
CA ASN A 103 19.88 43.26 -24.00
C ASN A 103 20.06 41.76 -24.19
N ARG A 104 21.15 41.21 -23.66
CA ARG A 104 21.50 39.79 -23.79
C ARG A 104 21.11 39.05 -22.52
N THR A 105 20.39 37.96 -22.70
CA THR A 105 20.10 36.94 -21.67
C THR A 105 20.47 35.58 -22.27
N ASP A 106 21.54 34.97 -21.77
CA ASP A 106 22.12 33.74 -22.33
C ASP A 106 22.45 33.83 -23.83
N ASN A 107 21.77 33.02 -24.65
CA ASN A 107 21.93 33.01 -26.11
C ASN A 107 20.84 33.83 -26.87
N THR A 108 20.05 34.60 -26.12
CA THR A 108 18.94 35.41 -26.64
C THR A 108 19.26 36.91 -26.49
N ILE A 109 19.03 37.67 -27.57
CA ILE A 109 19.26 39.11 -27.63
C ILE A 109 17.94 39.80 -27.90
N ALA A 110 17.39 40.50 -26.91
CA ALA A 110 16.21 41.32 -27.06
C ALA A 110 16.59 42.69 -27.62
N VAL A 111 15.79 43.17 -28.64
CA VAL A 111 16.02 44.44 -29.35
C VAL A 111 14.93 45.43 -28.99
N SER A 112 15.27 46.69 -28.66
CA SER A 112 14.30 47.71 -28.26
C SER A 112 14.67 49.10 -28.83
N LYS A 113 13.69 50.02 -28.97
CA LYS A 113 13.88 51.43 -29.40
C LYS A 113 14.34 52.37 -28.30
N GLN A 114 14.23 51.97 -27.05
CA GLN A 114 14.65 52.78 -25.92
C GLN A 114 15.62 51.98 -25.04
N PRO A 115 16.65 52.62 -24.43
CA PRO A 115 17.44 51.96 -23.44
C PRO A 115 16.52 51.50 -22.30
N LEU A 116 16.52 50.19 -22.01
CA LEU A 116 15.88 49.73 -20.80
C LEU A 116 16.48 50.47 -19.63
N LYS A 117 15.65 51.20 -18.84
CA LYS A 117 16.09 51.85 -17.62
C LYS A 117 16.88 50.84 -16.81
N GLU A 118 18.14 51.07 -16.57
CA GLU A 118 18.87 50.43 -15.50
C GLU A 118 18.03 50.66 -14.23
N GLU A 119 17.43 49.59 -13.69
CA GLU A 119 17.00 49.63 -12.29
C GLU A 119 18.23 49.98 -11.48
N SER A 120 18.18 51.11 -10.83
CA SER A 120 19.21 51.61 -9.97
C SER A 120 19.73 50.43 -9.13
N ALA A 121 21.00 50.14 -9.16
CA ALA A 121 21.67 49.13 -8.35
C ALA A 121 21.21 49.32 -6.90
N GLN A 122 20.21 48.55 -6.48
CA GLN A 122 19.74 48.53 -5.10
C GLN A 122 20.93 48.12 -4.25
N ARG A 123 21.30 48.92 -3.30
CA ARG A 123 22.31 48.54 -2.31
C ARG A 123 21.84 47.26 -1.64
N THR A 124 22.51 46.16 -1.92
CA THR A 124 22.30 44.88 -1.28
C THR A 124 23.20 44.77 -0.06
N ARG A 125 22.71 44.08 0.96
CA ARG A 125 23.48 43.79 2.17
C ARG A 125 23.33 42.34 2.57
N THR A 126 24.25 41.85 3.38
CA THR A 126 24.07 40.57 4.08
C THR A 126 23.26 40.82 5.35
N VAL A 127 22.15 40.11 5.52
CA VAL A 127 21.35 40.12 6.74
C VAL A 127 21.63 38.83 7.51
N GLN A 128 22.02 39.00 8.78
CA GLN A 128 22.33 37.90 9.68
C GLN A 128 21.55 38.06 10.98
N GLY A 129 21.21 36.98 11.61
CA GLY A 129 20.51 37.00 12.89
C GLY A 129 20.28 35.57 13.45
N VAL A 130 19.55 35.56 14.55
CA VAL A 130 19.14 34.31 15.24
C VAL A 130 17.63 34.29 15.32
N VAL A 131 17.05 33.14 15.03
CA VAL A 131 15.62 32.87 15.23
C VAL A 131 15.45 32.04 16.49
N VAL A 132 14.65 32.55 17.41
CA VAL A 132 14.35 31.89 18.69
C VAL A 132 12.84 31.77 18.89
N ASP A 133 12.41 30.89 19.78
CA ASP A 133 11.04 30.83 20.23
C ASP A 133 10.72 31.83 21.35
N ASP A 134 9.52 31.80 21.89
CA ASP A 134 9.05 32.66 22.98
C ASP A 134 9.76 32.36 24.34
N LYS A 135 10.40 31.20 24.46
CA LYS A 135 11.22 30.77 25.63
C LYS A 135 12.69 31.17 25.44
N GLY A 136 13.07 31.64 24.25
CA GLY A 136 14.43 32.01 23.89
C GLY A 136 15.28 30.84 23.38
N GLU A 137 14.68 29.67 23.11
CA GLU A 137 15.37 28.52 22.55
C GLU A 137 15.56 28.67 21.03
N PRO A 138 16.69 28.20 20.44
CA PRO A 138 16.96 28.35 19.02
C PRO A 138 15.97 27.50 18.17
N VAL A 139 15.36 28.11 17.17
CA VAL A 139 14.49 27.41 16.20
C VAL A 139 15.33 26.93 15.04
N ILE A 140 15.60 25.64 14.99
CA ILE A 140 16.44 24.97 13.99
C ILE A 140 15.63 24.71 12.72
N GLY A 141 16.18 25.04 11.54
CA GLY A 141 15.51 24.76 10.26
C GLY A 141 14.41 25.76 9.90
N ALA A 142 14.28 26.89 10.60
CA ALA A 142 13.34 27.93 10.22
C ALA A 142 13.73 28.54 8.86
N SER A 143 12.74 28.69 7.97
CA SER A 143 12.92 29.28 6.64
C SER A 143 12.93 30.81 6.74
N VAL A 144 13.95 31.45 6.19
CA VAL A 144 14.10 32.91 6.05
C VAL A 144 14.18 33.24 4.57
N GLN A 145 13.14 33.87 4.02
CA GLN A 145 13.02 34.14 2.58
C GLN A 145 12.79 35.62 2.30
N ILE A 146 13.24 36.08 1.15
CA ILE A 146 12.89 37.41 0.63
C ILE A 146 11.47 37.29 0.02
N LYS A 147 10.55 38.12 0.49
CA LYS A 147 9.16 38.11 0.02
C LYS A 147 9.09 38.45 -1.47
N GLY A 148 8.53 37.53 -2.26
CA GLY A 148 8.38 37.71 -3.72
C GLY A 148 9.57 37.25 -4.55
N GLU A 149 10.66 36.83 -3.96
CA GLU A 149 11.83 36.28 -4.62
C GLU A 149 12.05 34.83 -4.20
N GLY A 150 12.65 34.00 -5.07
CA GLY A 150 12.99 32.61 -4.77
C GLY A 150 14.21 32.44 -3.84
N SER A 151 14.80 33.54 -3.35
CA SER A 151 16.03 33.56 -2.54
C SER A 151 15.68 33.39 -1.06
N GLY A 152 16.34 32.46 -0.38
CA GLY A 152 16.15 32.21 1.05
C GLY A 152 17.26 31.36 1.64
N THR A 153 17.23 31.19 2.97
CA THR A 153 18.10 30.32 3.75
C THR A 153 17.32 29.66 4.86
N ILE A 154 17.93 28.69 5.53
CA ILE A 154 17.36 28.05 6.73
C ILE A 154 18.28 28.30 7.93
N THR A 155 17.74 28.31 9.14
CA THR A 155 18.52 28.43 10.37
C THR A 155 19.29 27.14 10.68
N ASP A 156 20.48 27.31 11.23
CA ASP A 156 21.37 26.24 11.70
C ASP A 156 20.97 25.68 13.10
N MET A 157 21.82 24.83 13.69
CA MET A 157 21.57 24.20 15.00
C MET A 157 21.53 25.21 16.17
N ASP A 158 22.12 26.42 16.00
CA ASP A 158 22.06 27.51 16.98
C ASP A 158 20.96 28.51 16.65
N GLY A 159 20.06 28.20 15.69
CA GLY A 159 19.01 29.08 15.19
C GLY A 159 19.54 30.27 14.35
N ARG A 160 20.81 30.27 13.93
CA ARG A 160 21.45 31.37 13.20
C ARG A 160 21.12 31.25 11.71
N TYR A 161 20.97 32.41 11.07
CA TYR A 161 20.83 32.52 9.63
C TYR A 161 21.74 33.61 9.04
N SER A 162 22.09 33.41 7.77
CA SER A 162 22.82 34.41 6.97
C SER A 162 22.23 34.38 5.56
N LEU A 163 21.73 35.53 5.12
CA LEU A 163 21.16 35.76 3.80
C LEU A 163 21.93 36.85 3.09
N MET A 164 22.59 36.50 1.97
CA MET A 164 23.43 37.43 1.19
C MET A 164 22.59 38.12 0.10
N ASN A 165 23.10 39.27 -0.38
CA ASN A 165 22.50 40.02 -1.49
C ASN A 165 21.04 40.44 -1.26
N VAL A 166 20.67 40.77 -0.03
CA VAL A 166 19.31 41.21 0.31
C VAL A 166 19.18 42.69 -0.05
N PRO A 167 18.23 43.09 -0.93
CA PRO A 167 17.93 44.49 -1.20
C PRO A 167 17.53 45.23 0.08
N GLU A 168 18.01 46.45 0.29
CA GLU A 168 17.67 47.22 1.49
C GLU A 168 16.14 47.49 1.66
N SER A 169 15.42 47.53 0.56
CA SER A 169 13.98 47.68 0.56
C SER A 169 13.18 46.37 0.74
N ALA A 170 13.87 45.21 0.80
CA ALA A 170 13.22 43.91 0.86
C ALA A 170 12.50 43.65 2.20
N THR A 171 11.47 42.88 2.15
CA THR A 171 10.79 42.29 3.32
C THR A 171 11.22 40.83 3.46
N LEU A 172 11.73 40.48 4.62
CA LEU A 172 12.03 39.09 4.97
C LEU A 172 10.78 38.42 5.54
N THR A 173 10.49 37.19 5.12
CA THR A 173 9.46 36.34 5.67
C THR A 173 10.11 35.17 6.36
N ILE A 174 9.87 35.02 7.64
CA ILE A 174 10.41 33.96 8.50
C ILE A 174 9.27 33.04 8.90
N SER A 175 9.41 31.75 8.58
CA SER A 175 8.39 30.75 8.87
C SER A 175 9.01 29.46 9.36
N TYR A 176 8.30 28.82 10.29
CA TYR A 176 8.63 27.48 10.76
C TYR A 176 7.33 26.73 11.12
N ILE A 177 7.33 25.41 10.97
CA ILE A 177 6.15 24.59 11.26
C ILE A 177 5.78 24.73 12.75
N GLY A 178 4.54 25.09 13.02
CA GLY A 178 4.06 25.30 14.39
C GLY A 178 4.24 26.73 14.93
N TYR A 179 4.79 27.66 14.16
CA TYR A 179 4.99 29.04 14.56
C TYR A 179 4.33 30.04 13.63
N LYS A 180 3.92 31.19 14.16
CA LYS A 180 3.37 32.31 13.36
C LYS A 180 4.44 32.87 12.45
N THR A 181 4.10 32.99 11.17
CA THR A 181 4.99 33.62 10.20
C THR A 181 5.23 35.09 10.56
N VAL A 182 6.50 35.49 10.67
CA VAL A 182 6.92 36.87 10.95
C VAL A 182 7.44 37.49 9.66
N SER A 183 7.01 38.73 9.37
CA SER A 183 7.50 39.52 8.24
C SER A 183 8.15 40.79 8.78
N LEU A 184 9.43 41.01 8.43
CA LEU A 184 10.22 42.13 8.88
C LEU A 184 10.89 42.83 7.69
N SER A 185 11.03 44.14 7.72
CA SER A 185 11.87 44.85 6.74
C SER A 185 13.34 44.46 6.91
N ALA A 186 14.05 44.25 5.80
CA ALA A 186 15.48 43.96 5.85
C ALA A 186 16.32 45.03 6.57
N LYS A 187 15.83 46.28 6.68
CA LYS A 187 16.45 47.40 7.43
C LYS A 187 16.20 47.36 8.92
N ASP A 188 15.24 46.53 9.39
CA ASP A 188 14.86 46.50 10.79
C ASP A 188 15.98 45.91 11.64
N LYS A 189 16.29 46.57 12.77
CA LYS A 189 17.27 46.08 13.75
C LYS A 189 16.82 44.75 14.39
N ASN A 190 15.51 44.47 14.38
CA ASN A 190 14.94 43.24 14.88
C ASN A 190 15.31 42.01 14.03
N THR A 191 15.91 42.18 12.85
CA THR A 191 16.46 41.06 12.06
C THR A 191 17.61 40.33 12.76
N ALA A 192 18.29 40.98 13.70
CA ALA A 192 19.40 40.37 14.46
C ALA A 192 18.91 39.30 15.46
N LYS A 193 17.69 39.47 16.00
CA LYS A 193 17.04 38.47 16.85
C LYS A 193 15.54 38.44 16.53
N ILE A 194 15.08 37.35 15.95
CA ILE A 194 13.69 37.17 15.55
C ILE A 194 13.06 36.18 16.50
N THR A 195 11.99 36.57 17.18
CA THR A 195 11.25 35.67 18.04
C THR A 195 10.02 35.19 17.28
N LEU A 196 9.94 33.88 17.08
CA LEU A 196 8.75 33.21 16.58
C LEU A 196 7.85 32.86 17.78
N THR A 197 6.61 33.29 17.74
CA THR A 197 5.60 32.84 18.70
C THR A 197 4.93 31.59 18.17
N GLU A 198 4.77 30.59 19.03
CA GLU A 198 4.02 29.39 18.67
C GLU A 198 2.66 29.79 18.08
N ASP A 199 2.35 29.26 16.90
CA ASP A 199 1.01 29.43 16.36
C ASP A 199 0.09 28.49 17.12
N SER A 200 -0.45 28.96 18.23
CA SER A 200 -1.49 28.27 19.00
C SER A 200 -2.82 28.11 18.25
N LYS A 201 -2.92 28.64 17.03
CA LYS A 201 -3.84 28.07 16.05
C LYS A 201 -3.26 26.73 15.64
N MET A 202 -3.62 25.68 16.38
CA MET A 202 -3.57 24.32 15.84
C MET A 202 -4.01 24.43 14.40
N ILE A 203 -3.15 24.11 13.45
CA ILE A 203 -3.56 23.86 12.07
C ILE A 203 -4.78 22.98 12.24
N ASP A 204 -5.94 23.45 11.79
CA ASP A 204 -7.22 22.75 11.95
C ASP A 204 -7.08 21.41 11.20
N GLU A 205 -6.51 20.41 11.88
CA GLU A 205 -6.32 19.07 11.33
C GLU A 205 -7.69 18.56 10.94
N VAL A 206 -7.83 18.23 9.68
CA VAL A 206 -9.08 17.79 9.08
C VAL A 206 -9.05 16.27 9.05
N VAL A 207 -10.10 15.64 9.53
CA VAL A 207 -10.25 14.17 9.50
C VAL A 207 -11.46 13.79 8.66
N VAL A 208 -11.34 12.68 7.96
CA VAL A 208 -12.47 12.13 7.20
C VAL A 208 -13.40 11.40 8.15
N VAL A 209 -14.66 11.84 8.21
CA VAL A 209 -15.70 11.28 9.09
C VAL A 209 -16.82 10.74 8.22
N GLY A 210 -16.66 9.53 7.74
CA GLY A 210 -17.66 8.90 6.89
C GLY A 210 -17.97 9.73 5.65
N TYR A 211 -19.19 10.22 5.53
CA TYR A 211 -19.66 10.99 4.36
C TYR A 211 -19.27 12.48 4.37
N GLY A 212 -18.19 12.86 5.07
CA GLY A 212 -17.74 14.25 5.11
C GLY A 212 -16.36 14.41 5.73
N VAL A 213 -15.84 15.62 5.61
CA VAL A 213 -14.57 16.05 6.21
C VAL A 213 -14.88 17.02 7.34
N GLN A 214 -14.26 16.84 8.50
CA GLN A 214 -14.45 17.70 9.68
C GLN A 214 -13.12 18.12 10.28
N ARG A 215 -13.09 19.26 10.94
CA ARG A 215 -11.95 19.63 11.76
C ARG A 215 -11.89 18.66 12.95
N LYS A 216 -10.72 18.12 13.25
CA LYS A 216 -10.51 17.17 14.35
C LYS A 216 -11.05 17.71 15.69
N ARG A 217 -10.95 19.03 15.90
CA ARG A 217 -11.50 19.69 17.08
C ARG A 217 -13.03 19.60 17.19
N ASP A 218 -13.74 19.54 16.04
CA ASP A 218 -15.21 19.56 15.98
C ASP A 218 -15.81 18.14 15.98
N VAL A 219 -14.97 17.11 15.99
CA VAL A 219 -15.42 15.71 16.01
C VAL A 219 -15.90 15.33 17.41
N SER A 220 -17.15 14.85 17.52
CA SER A 220 -17.78 14.38 18.76
C SER A 220 -17.57 12.90 19.06
N THR A 221 -16.91 12.14 18.15
CA THR A 221 -16.69 10.70 18.26
C THR A 221 -15.20 10.34 18.35
N SER A 222 -14.86 9.10 18.69
CA SER A 222 -13.47 8.63 18.81
C SER A 222 -12.94 8.16 17.46
N ILE A 223 -12.00 8.91 16.91
CA ILE A 223 -11.29 8.58 15.67
C ILE A 223 -9.80 8.55 15.95
N SER A 224 -9.11 7.54 15.45
CA SER A 224 -7.65 7.51 15.35
C SER A 224 -7.23 7.72 13.92
N SER A 225 -6.21 8.55 13.71
CA SER A 225 -5.66 8.85 12.38
C SER A 225 -4.17 8.58 12.35
N VAL A 226 -3.68 8.01 11.24
CA VAL A 226 -2.25 7.88 10.92
C VAL A 226 -2.02 8.55 9.58
N LYS A 227 -0.97 9.38 9.49
CA LYS A 227 -0.64 10.15 8.30
C LYS A 227 0.32 9.40 7.36
N ALA A 228 0.42 9.90 6.13
CA ALA A 228 1.25 9.36 5.06
C ALA A 228 2.69 9.09 5.49
N GLU A 229 3.32 10.04 6.19
CA GLU A 229 4.72 9.94 6.61
C GLU A 229 4.94 8.72 7.50
N GLN A 230 4.06 8.52 8.49
CA GLN A 230 4.14 7.40 9.42
C GLN A 230 3.91 6.04 8.74
N ILE A 231 3.10 6.00 7.67
CA ILE A 231 2.82 4.78 6.90
C ILE A 231 4.00 4.45 5.99
N ALA A 232 4.59 5.46 5.35
CA ALA A 232 5.71 5.31 4.43
C ALA A 232 7.03 4.87 5.12
N GLU A 233 7.19 5.12 6.44
CA GLU A 233 8.34 4.68 7.22
C GLU A 233 8.48 3.14 7.30
N VAL A 234 7.38 2.42 7.09
CA VAL A 234 7.36 0.96 7.22
C VAL A 234 7.48 0.31 5.84
N SER A 235 8.56 -0.42 5.64
CA SER A 235 8.75 -1.28 4.46
C SER A 235 7.87 -2.52 4.57
N ALA A 236 6.63 -2.45 4.09
CA ALA A 236 5.66 -3.53 4.16
C ALA A 236 5.00 -3.78 2.81
N SER A 237 4.76 -5.05 2.50
CA SER A 237 4.01 -5.48 1.30
C SER A 237 2.54 -5.11 1.37
N ASP A 238 2.00 -5.02 2.58
CA ASP A 238 0.61 -4.71 2.90
C ASP A 238 0.56 -3.50 3.85
N PHE A 239 -0.23 -2.47 3.50
CA PHE A 239 -0.35 -1.24 4.28
C PHE A 239 -0.85 -1.50 5.72
N ARG A 240 -1.57 -2.61 5.95
CA ARG A 240 -2.07 -3.00 7.26
C ARG A 240 -0.94 -3.24 8.27
N GLN A 241 0.20 -3.76 7.81
CA GLN A 241 1.39 -3.94 8.66
C GLN A 241 1.91 -2.59 9.17
N ALA A 242 1.84 -1.55 8.34
CA ALA A 242 2.27 -0.21 8.73
C ALA A 242 1.42 0.44 9.83
N LEU A 243 0.24 -0.11 10.12
CA LEU A 243 -0.65 0.35 11.21
C LEU A 243 -0.32 -0.29 12.57
N ALA A 244 0.52 -1.33 12.60
CA ALA A 244 0.86 -2.04 13.83
C ALA A 244 1.49 -1.09 14.86
N GLY A 245 0.93 -1.05 16.07
CA GLY A 245 1.40 -0.21 17.17
C GLY A 245 1.15 1.29 17.04
N LYS A 246 0.58 1.77 15.90
CA LYS A 246 0.37 3.21 15.64
C LYS A 246 -1.00 3.73 16.06
N MET A 247 -1.94 2.85 16.36
CA MET A 247 -3.32 3.23 16.71
C MET A 247 -3.79 2.52 17.99
N PRO A 248 -4.19 3.25 19.03
CA PRO A 248 -4.74 2.63 20.24
C PRO A 248 -6.06 1.91 19.94
N GLY A 249 -6.20 0.66 20.44
CA GLY A 249 -7.38 -0.18 20.23
C GLY A 249 -7.46 -0.83 18.84
N VAL A 250 -6.38 -0.80 18.06
CA VAL A 250 -6.24 -1.53 16.80
C VAL A 250 -5.14 -2.58 16.98
N GLN A 251 -5.50 -3.84 16.89
CA GLN A 251 -4.57 -4.96 16.91
C GLN A 251 -4.30 -5.43 15.49
N VAL A 252 -3.04 -5.49 15.11
CA VAL A 252 -2.59 -6.00 13.82
C VAL A 252 -1.80 -7.27 14.07
N THR A 253 -2.20 -8.36 13.44
CA THR A 253 -1.56 -9.67 13.60
C THR A 253 -1.17 -10.21 12.23
N GLN A 254 0.08 -10.62 12.11
CA GLN A 254 0.59 -11.36 10.97
C GLN A 254 0.99 -12.75 11.43
N PRO A 255 0.22 -13.80 11.10
CA PRO A 255 0.45 -15.14 11.65
C PRO A 255 1.62 -15.88 10.99
N SER A 256 2.10 -15.45 9.84
CA SER A 256 3.19 -16.11 9.10
C SER A 256 4.19 -15.13 8.51
N GLY A 257 5.40 -15.60 8.22
CA GLY A 257 6.44 -14.87 7.48
C GLY A 257 6.35 -15.01 5.96
N ASP A 258 5.28 -15.56 5.44
CA ASP A 258 5.01 -15.70 4.01
C ASP A 258 5.20 -14.35 3.28
N PRO A 259 5.88 -14.31 2.13
CA PRO A 259 6.06 -13.08 1.36
C PRO A 259 4.79 -12.31 1.06
N GLU A 260 3.69 -13.03 0.81
CA GLU A 260 2.36 -12.45 0.61
C GLU A 260 1.60 -12.28 1.93
N GLY A 261 2.01 -12.90 3.00
CA GLY A 261 1.42 -13.11 4.33
C GLY A 261 0.14 -12.35 4.65
N SER A 262 -0.90 -13.07 5.01
CA SER A 262 -2.18 -12.49 5.42
C SER A 262 -2.01 -11.66 6.70
N VAL A 263 -2.53 -10.42 6.69
CA VAL A 263 -2.58 -9.55 7.86
C VAL A 263 -4.02 -9.46 8.35
N SER A 264 -4.23 -9.72 9.63
CA SER A 264 -5.53 -9.56 10.28
C SER A 264 -5.53 -8.30 11.15
N ILE A 265 -6.59 -7.51 11.02
CA ILE A 265 -6.83 -6.36 11.89
C ILE A 265 -8.07 -6.61 12.74
N ARG A 266 -7.98 -6.26 14.02
CA ARG A 266 -9.10 -6.26 14.96
C ARG A 266 -9.21 -4.89 15.62
N VAL A 267 -10.42 -4.34 15.65
CA VAL A 267 -10.70 -3.05 16.26
C VAL A 267 -11.50 -3.27 17.53
N ARG A 268 -10.91 -3.00 18.70
CA ARG A 268 -11.51 -3.20 20.03
C ARG A 268 -12.01 -4.63 20.32
N GLY A 269 -11.44 -5.63 19.65
CA GLY A 269 -11.78 -7.04 19.85
C GLY A 269 -12.78 -7.59 18.85
N ILE A 270 -13.37 -8.75 19.18
CA ILE A 270 -14.35 -9.46 18.34
C ILE A 270 -15.74 -9.16 18.89
N SER A 271 -16.65 -8.72 18.01
CA SER A 271 -18.03 -8.35 18.35
C SER A 271 -19.08 -9.38 17.93
N THR A 272 -18.65 -10.54 17.45
CA THR A 272 -19.53 -11.59 16.91
C THR A 272 -19.12 -12.95 17.37
N VAL A 273 -20.07 -13.90 17.45
CA VAL A 273 -19.82 -15.33 17.78
C VAL A 273 -19.57 -16.14 16.51
N ASN A 274 -20.42 -15.98 15.48
CA ASN A 274 -20.40 -16.84 14.29
C ASN A 274 -20.26 -16.08 12.95
N ALA A 275 -20.40 -14.76 12.95
CA ALA A 275 -20.27 -13.96 11.74
C ALA A 275 -18.81 -13.53 11.48
N GLY A 276 -18.54 -12.95 10.33
CA GLY A 276 -17.21 -12.39 10.00
C GLY A 276 -16.83 -11.27 10.97
N SER A 277 -15.55 -11.23 11.38
CA SER A 277 -15.00 -10.31 12.38
C SER A 277 -14.02 -9.28 11.81
N ASP A 278 -13.84 -9.22 10.50
CA ASP A 278 -12.98 -8.26 9.84
C ASP A 278 -13.62 -6.86 9.79
N PRO A 279 -12.82 -5.77 9.97
CA PRO A 279 -13.33 -4.42 9.84
C PRO A 279 -13.69 -4.11 8.38
N LEU A 280 -14.57 -3.13 8.19
CA LEU A 280 -14.89 -2.62 6.86
C LEU A 280 -13.78 -1.70 6.36
N TYR A 281 -13.25 -1.96 5.17
CA TYR A 281 -12.28 -1.09 4.51
C TYR A 281 -12.97 -0.17 3.50
N ILE A 282 -12.66 1.12 3.56
CA ILE A 282 -13.19 2.14 2.64
C ILE A 282 -12.01 2.86 1.99
N ILE A 283 -11.82 2.70 0.69
CA ILE A 283 -10.77 3.39 -0.07
C ILE A 283 -11.42 4.50 -0.90
N ASP A 284 -11.11 5.76 -0.61
CA ASP A 284 -11.67 6.95 -1.26
C ASP A 284 -13.21 6.94 -1.36
N GLY A 285 -13.85 6.34 -0.33
CA GLY A 285 -15.30 6.21 -0.23
C GLY A 285 -15.91 5.01 -0.95
N VAL A 286 -15.10 4.08 -1.45
CA VAL A 286 -15.54 2.77 -1.98
C VAL A 286 -15.35 1.70 -0.91
N PRO A 287 -16.39 0.97 -0.48
CA PRO A 287 -16.23 -0.22 0.35
C PRO A 287 -15.54 -1.31 -0.44
N VAL A 288 -14.40 -1.78 0.06
CA VAL A 288 -13.58 -2.81 -0.58
C VAL A 288 -13.62 -4.06 0.32
N GLU A 289 -14.15 -5.15 -0.20
CA GLU A 289 -14.26 -6.41 0.54
C GLU A 289 -12.98 -7.25 0.39
N ARG A 290 -12.29 -7.10 -0.77
CA ARG A 290 -11.08 -7.83 -1.14
C ARG A 290 -10.12 -6.90 -1.88
N GLY A 291 -8.91 -7.34 -2.16
CA GLY A 291 -7.96 -6.54 -2.97
C GLY A 291 -7.36 -5.31 -2.28
N PHE A 292 -7.80 -4.96 -1.06
CA PHE A 292 -7.23 -3.84 -0.30
C PHE A 292 -5.76 -4.07 0.09
N ALA A 293 -5.33 -5.33 0.22
CA ALA A 293 -3.93 -5.69 0.46
C ALA A 293 -2.98 -5.23 -0.68
N ASN A 294 -3.53 -5.03 -1.89
CA ASN A 294 -2.77 -4.59 -3.05
C ASN A 294 -2.55 -3.07 -3.13
N LEU A 295 -3.09 -2.30 -2.18
CA LEU A 295 -2.83 -0.86 -2.09
C LEU A 295 -1.34 -0.60 -1.80
N ASN A 296 -0.77 0.36 -2.52
CA ASN A 296 0.61 0.81 -2.28
C ASN A 296 0.65 1.80 -1.11
N ASN A 297 1.54 1.57 -0.13
CA ASN A 297 1.70 2.41 1.03
C ASN A 297 2.04 3.87 0.67
N ASN A 298 2.83 4.07 -0.40
CA ASN A 298 3.24 5.40 -0.85
C ASN A 298 2.09 6.23 -1.44
N ASP A 299 0.97 5.61 -1.80
CA ASP A 299 -0.21 6.30 -2.34
C ASP A 299 -1.19 6.75 -1.26
N VAL A 300 -1.00 6.32 -0.02
CA VAL A 300 -1.87 6.66 1.11
C VAL A 300 -1.53 8.04 1.65
N GLU A 301 -2.55 8.89 1.83
CA GLU A 301 -2.46 10.20 2.50
C GLU A 301 -2.73 10.08 3.99
N SER A 302 -3.80 9.34 4.34
CA SER A 302 -4.18 9.10 5.73
C SER A 302 -5.00 7.82 5.87
N VAL A 303 -4.96 7.26 7.08
CA VAL A 303 -5.84 6.16 7.50
C VAL A 303 -6.54 6.57 8.77
N GLU A 304 -7.87 6.62 8.74
CA GLU A 304 -8.72 6.87 9.89
C GLU A 304 -9.42 5.58 10.32
N VAL A 305 -9.46 5.31 11.63
CA VAL A 305 -10.19 4.18 12.20
C VAL A 305 -11.34 4.66 13.06
N LEU A 306 -12.57 4.32 12.65
CA LEU A 306 -13.80 4.57 13.39
C LEU A 306 -14.01 3.41 14.37
N LYS A 307 -13.83 3.68 15.64
CA LYS A 307 -13.84 2.65 16.71
C LYS A 307 -15.14 2.62 17.50
N ASP A 308 -15.86 3.73 17.56
CA ASP A 308 -17.09 3.86 18.32
C ASP A 308 -18.30 3.49 17.47
N ALA A 309 -19.32 2.86 18.08
CA ALA A 309 -20.55 2.56 17.37
C ALA A 309 -21.21 3.81 16.79
N SER A 310 -21.13 4.99 17.44
CA SER A 310 -21.70 6.24 16.91
C SER A 310 -20.99 6.75 15.65
N SER A 311 -19.67 6.56 15.52
CA SER A 311 -18.94 6.89 14.30
C SER A 311 -19.12 5.82 13.22
N ALA A 312 -19.16 4.53 13.61
CA ALA A 312 -19.30 3.40 12.72
C ALA A 312 -20.75 3.17 12.26
N ALA A 313 -21.76 3.62 13.02
CA ALA A 313 -23.18 3.50 12.66
C ALA A 313 -23.56 4.21 11.35
N ILE A 314 -22.74 5.17 10.90
CA ILE A 314 -22.87 5.80 9.57
C ILE A 314 -22.73 4.73 8.46
N TYR A 315 -21.97 3.66 8.73
CA TYR A 315 -21.80 2.49 7.86
C TYR A 315 -22.74 1.33 8.24
N GLY A 316 -23.60 1.53 9.28
CA GLY A 316 -24.74 0.68 9.63
C GLY A 316 -24.37 -0.75 9.92
N SER A 317 -24.91 -1.65 9.14
CA SER A 317 -24.72 -3.08 9.23
C SER A 317 -23.31 -3.61 8.96
N ARG A 318 -22.39 -2.74 8.59
CA ARG A 318 -20.98 -3.10 8.33
C ARG A 318 -20.02 -2.54 9.38
N GLY A 319 -20.54 -1.76 10.32
CA GLY A 319 -19.72 -1.03 11.29
C GLY A 319 -19.41 -1.76 12.58
N SER A 320 -19.97 -2.97 12.83
CA SER A 320 -19.81 -3.67 14.13
C SER A 320 -18.36 -3.98 14.50
N ASN A 321 -17.54 -4.33 13.54
CA ASN A 321 -16.13 -4.68 13.72
C ASN A 321 -15.17 -3.48 13.52
N GLY A 322 -15.73 -2.24 13.49
CA GLY A 322 -14.99 -1.02 13.16
C GLY A 322 -14.89 -0.76 11.65
N VAL A 323 -14.50 0.47 11.31
CA VAL A 323 -14.33 0.91 9.92
C VAL A 323 -12.98 1.56 9.75
N ILE A 324 -12.25 1.14 8.73
CA ILE A 324 -10.95 1.67 8.35
C ILE A 324 -11.13 2.47 7.06
N ILE A 325 -10.98 3.78 7.15
CA ILE A 325 -11.10 4.69 6.01
C ILE A 325 -9.70 5.05 5.55
N ILE A 326 -9.45 4.84 4.28
CA ILE A 326 -8.19 5.10 3.63
C ILE A 326 -8.39 6.21 2.61
N THR A 327 -7.72 7.31 2.83
CA THR A 327 -7.67 8.44 1.89
C THR A 327 -6.35 8.40 1.15
N THR A 328 -6.40 8.57 -0.16
CA THR A 328 -5.19 8.51 -0.98
C THR A 328 -4.78 9.89 -1.46
N LYS A 329 -3.50 10.02 -1.82
CA LYS A 329 -2.86 11.26 -2.25
C LYS A 329 -3.57 11.86 -3.47
N GLN A 330 -3.69 13.18 -3.48
CA GLN A 330 -4.28 13.99 -4.55
C GLN A 330 -3.32 15.09 -4.97
N GLY A 331 -3.49 15.62 -6.18
CA GLY A 331 -2.74 16.78 -6.65
C GLY A 331 -3.20 18.05 -5.93
N GLN A 332 -2.34 18.62 -5.10
CA GLN A 332 -2.65 19.83 -4.31
C GLN A 332 -1.82 21.05 -4.73
N SER A 333 -0.58 20.85 -5.15
CA SER A 333 0.37 21.92 -5.50
C SER A 333 0.16 22.43 -6.92
N GLU A 334 0.19 23.75 -7.13
CA GLU A 334 0.20 24.36 -8.47
C GLU A 334 1.45 23.99 -9.28
N LYS A 335 2.55 23.68 -8.62
CA LYS A 335 3.77 23.19 -9.27
C LYS A 335 3.69 21.67 -9.40
N MET A 336 4.03 21.17 -10.58
CA MET A 336 4.20 19.74 -10.79
C MET A 336 5.31 19.21 -9.87
N LYS A 337 5.02 18.15 -9.12
CA LYS A 337 5.96 17.43 -8.29
C LYS A 337 6.14 16.03 -8.85
N VAL A 338 7.40 15.65 -9.11
CA VAL A 338 7.80 14.28 -9.44
C VAL A 338 8.54 13.74 -8.22
N GLN A 339 8.17 12.55 -7.79
CA GLN A 339 8.77 11.91 -6.61
C GLN A 339 9.10 10.45 -6.95
N TYR A 340 10.28 10.03 -6.55
CA TYR A 340 10.71 8.64 -6.57
C TYR A 340 11.03 8.19 -5.15
N ASP A 341 10.44 7.05 -4.77
CA ASP A 341 10.71 6.38 -3.48
C ASP A 341 11.14 4.95 -3.79
N GLY A 342 12.30 4.57 -3.31
CA GLY A 342 12.82 3.23 -3.54
C GLY A 342 13.61 2.70 -2.35
N TYR A 343 13.56 1.39 -2.16
CA TYR A 343 14.42 0.72 -1.18
C TYR A 343 14.82 -0.67 -1.65
N TYR A 344 15.94 -1.13 -1.13
CA TYR A 344 16.42 -2.49 -1.21
C TYR A 344 16.72 -2.98 0.20
N GLY A 345 16.29 -4.18 0.54
CA GLY A 345 16.49 -4.79 1.84
C GLY A 345 16.81 -6.27 1.73
N ILE A 346 17.47 -6.79 2.76
CA ILE A 346 17.70 -8.22 2.94
C ILE A 346 16.97 -8.66 4.20
N GLN A 347 16.23 -9.73 4.11
CA GLN A 347 15.53 -10.32 5.23
C GLN A 347 16.04 -11.74 5.50
N SER A 348 16.07 -12.13 6.74
CA SER A 348 16.44 -13.46 7.19
C SER A 348 15.57 -13.88 8.36
N VAL A 349 15.57 -15.17 8.67
CA VAL A 349 14.87 -15.67 9.87
C VAL A 349 15.44 -15.01 11.12
N SER A 350 14.58 -14.45 11.95
CA SER A 350 15.00 -13.72 13.16
C SER A 350 15.51 -14.63 14.26
N LYS A 351 14.97 -15.86 14.35
CA LYS A 351 15.34 -16.85 15.35
C LYS A 351 15.03 -18.24 14.83
N LYS A 352 16.00 -19.16 14.94
CA LYS A 352 15.83 -20.61 14.77
C LYS A 352 15.58 -21.26 16.13
N LEU A 353 14.85 -22.37 16.12
CA LEU A 353 14.74 -23.20 17.31
C LEU A 353 16.03 -23.99 17.53
N PRO A 354 16.55 -24.08 18.75
CA PRO A 354 17.69 -24.94 19.03
C PRO A 354 17.26 -26.41 18.91
N MET A 355 17.84 -27.11 17.96
CA MET A 355 17.59 -28.52 17.71
C MET A 355 18.81 -29.35 18.16
N LEU A 356 18.59 -30.64 18.41
CA LEU A 356 19.67 -31.57 18.68
C LEU A 356 20.50 -31.75 17.40
N ASN A 357 21.83 -31.80 17.52
CA ASN A 357 22.69 -32.28 16.45
C ASN A 357 22.61 -33.82 16.32
N ALA A 358 23.22 -34.39 15.29
CA ALA A 358 23.10 -35.82 14.98
C ALA A 358 23.58 -36.73 16.12
N TYR A 359 24.64 -36.34 16.82
CA TYR A 359 25.17 -37.12 17.98
C TYR A 359 24.23 -37.05 19.19
N GLN A 360 23.79 -35.85 19.55
CA GLN A 360 22.82 -35.66 20.64
C GLN A 360 21.49 -36.36 20.32
N PHE A 361 21.08 -36.34 19.06
CA PHE A 361 19.88 -37.04 18.62
C PHE A 361 20.03 -38.56 18.72
N ALA A 362 21.18 -39.10 18.36
CA ALA A 362 21.44 -40.53 18.49
C ALA A 362 21.38 -41.01 19.97
N GLU A 363 21.98 -40.24 20.89
CA GLU A 363 21.89 -40.51 22.32
C GLU A 363 20.45 -40.44 22.83
N PHE A 364 19.72 -39.37 22.47
CA PHE A 364 18.32 -39.19 22.85
C PHE A 364 17.42 -40.32 22.32
N ALA A 365 17.62 -40.73 21.05
CA ALA A 365 16.89 -41.84 20.47
C ALA A 365 17.21 -43.19 21.14
N LYS A 366 18.51 -43.42 21.46
CA LYS A 366 18.95 -44.61 22.22
C LYS A 366 18.24 -44.69 23.57
N ASP A 367 18.20 -43.60 24.35
CA ASP A 367 17.53 -43.54 25.63
C ASP A 367 16.04 -43.88 25.49
N GLY A 368 15.37 -43.40 24.45
CA GLY A 368 13.98 -43.75 24.17
C GLY A 368 13.76 -45.24 23.87
N HIS A 369 14.65 -45.84 23.07
CA HIS A 369 14.58 -47.26 22.77
C HIS A 369 14.94 -48.15 23.99
N ASP A 370 15.92 -47.74 24.80
CA ASP A 370 16.29 -48.42 26.02
C ASP A 370 15.16 -48.36 27.05
N ASN A 371 14.55 -47.23 27.28
CA ASN A 371 13.40 -47.09 28.18
C ASN A 371 12.21 -47.94 27.72
N SER A 372 11.90 -47.92 26.41
CA SER A 372 10.85 -48.78 25.86
C SER A 372 11.13 -50.28 26.08
N TYR A 373 12.38 -50.70 25.95
CA TYR A 373 12.80 -52.08 26.19
C TYR A 373 12.67 -52.45 27.69
N LEU A 374 13.16 -51.60 28.60
CA LEU A 374 13.15 -51.85 30.04
C LEU A 374 11.72 -51.84 30.61
N ASP A 375 10.83 -50.98 30.10
CA ASP A 375 9.42 -50.95 30.50
C ASP A 375 8.70 -52.26 30.15
N ALA A 376 9.01 -52.82 28.98
CA ALA A 376 8.43 -54.08 28.53
C ALA A 376 9.13 -55.29 29.11
N ASN A 377 10.40 -55.19 29.51
CA ASN A 377 11.24 -56.28 30.02
C ASN A 377 11.94 -55.89 31.37
N PRO A 378 11.25 -56.00 32.51
CA PRO A 378 11.78 -55.52 33.80
C PRO A 378 13.10 -56.17 34.24
N GLY A 379 13.50 -57.24 33.66
CA GLY A 379 14.80 -57.90 33.90
C GLY A 379 15.90 -57.60 32.90
N GLY A 380 15.60 -56.74 31.93
CA GLY A 380 16.55 -56.33 30.88
C GLY A 380 17.58 -55.30 31.36
N SER A 381 18.57 -55.03 30.49
CA SER A 381 19.60 -54.05 30.68
C SER A 381 19.66 -53.11 29.49
N PRO A 382 19.92 -51.80 29.68
CA PRO A 382 20.12 -50.88 28.56
C PRO A 382 21.31 -51.26 27.68
N ASN A 383 22.19 -52.12 28.18
CA ASN A 383 23.36 -52.66 27.46
C ASN A 383 23.05 -53.95 26.67
N ASP A 384 21.81 -54.44 26.74
CA ASP A 384 21.44 -55.67 26.00
C ASP A 384 21.48 -55.37 24.50
N PRO A 385 22.11 -56.26 23.70
CA PRO A 385 22.21 -56.07 22.29
C PRO A 385 20.85 -56.18 21.60
N ASN A 386 20.69 -55.58 20.42
CA ASN A 386 19.43 -55.59 19.66
C ASN A 386 18.84 -57.00 19.42
N GLY A 387 19.70 -58.04 19.40
CA GLY A 387 19.27 -59.40 19.26
C GLY A 387 18.48 -59.94 20.43
N MET A 388 18.61 -59.34 21.64
CA MET A 388 17.83 -59.66 22.86
C MET A 388 16.55 -58.83 22.97
N ARG A 389 16.36 -57.81 22.17
CA ARG A 389 15.21 -56.95 22.17
C ARG A 389 14.15 -57.52 21.26
N PRO A 390 12.99 -57.97 21.82
CA PRO A 390 12.04 -58.71 20.99
C PRO A 390 11.31 -57.86 19.96
N ASN A 391 10.99 -56.60 20.33
CA ASN A 391 10.21 -55.75 19.47
C ASN A 391 11.10 -54.78 18.65
N SER A 392 10.68 -54.46 17.46
CA SER A 392 11.42 -53.56 16.57
C SER A 392 11.53 -52.12 17.13
N TRP A 393 10.58 -51.66 17.90
CA TRP A 393 10.58 -50.32 18.54
C TRP A 393 11.44 -50.26 19.82
N GLU A 394 11.91 -51.40 20.31
CA GLU A 394 12.86 -51.50 21.41
C GLU A 394 14.31 -51.50 20.88
N ARG A 395 14.51 -51.79 19.60
CA ARG A 395 15.82 -51.94 18.98
C ARG A 395 16.35 -50.57 18.53
N ILE A 396 17.62 -50.30 18.89
CA ILE A 396 18.32 -49.10 18.45
C ILE A 396 18.55 -49.25 16.93
N PRO A 397 18.12 -48.26 16.10
CA PRO A 397 18.37 -48.24 14.66
C PRO A 397 19.87 -48.39 14.33
N ALA A 398 20.19 -49.21 13.34
CA ALA A 398 21.58 -49.50 13.01
C ALA A 398 22.39 -48.28 12.56
N GLU A 399 21.72 -47.33 11.91
CA GLU A 399 22.29 -46.07 11.46
C GLU A 399 22.74 -45.14 12.59
N LEU A 400 22.29 -45.37 13.83
CA LEU A 400 22.71 -44.58 14.99
C LEU A 400 24.00 -45.06 15.61
N PHE A 401 24.39 -46.33 15.43
CA PHE A 401 25.60 -46.86 16.06
C PHE A 401 26.89 -46.10 15.72
N PRO A 402 27.15 -45.64 14.50
CA PRO A 402 28.35 -44.84 14.20
C PRO A 402 28.41 -43.56 15.05
N TYR A 403 27.25 -42.88 15.24
CA TYR A 403 27.16 -41.67 16.07
C TYR A 403 27.39 -41.99 17.56
N LEU A 404 26.79 -43.07 18.06
CA LEU A 404 26.95 -43.52 19.41
C LEU A 404 28.39 -44.00 19.73
N ASN A 405 29.10 -44.48 18.72
CA ASN A 405 30.51 -44.83 18.82
C ASN A 405 31.46 -43.61 18.74
N GLY A 406 30.93 -42.43 18.38
CA GLY A 406 31.71 -41.20 18.23
C GLY A 406 32.46 -41.08 16.91
N ASP A 407 32.08 -41.82 15.87
CA ASP A 407 32.70 -41.78 14.55
C ASP A 407 32.57 -40.35 14.00
N GLN A 408 33.65 -39.85 13.36
CA GLN A 408 33.70 -38.47 12.89
C GLN A 408 33.34 -38.36 11.40
N GLY A 409 32.89 -37.18 10.97
CA GLY A 409 32.58 -36.89 9.57
C GLY A 409 31.26 -37.50 9.08
N LEU A 410 30.40 -37.89 10.00
CA LEU A 410 29.05 -38.38 9.68
C LEU A 410 28.12 -37.22 9.32
N THR A 411 26.99 -37.55 8.70
CA THR A 411 25.92 -36.58 8.37
C THR A 411 25.39 -35.91 9.63
N ASP A 412 25.35 -34.57 9.63
CA ASP A 412 24.73 -33.74 10.67
C ASP A 412 24.00 -32.60 9.98
N THR A 413 22.74 -32.82 9.65
CA THR A 413 21.93 -31.91 8.83
C THR A 413 21.19 -30.93 9.72
N ASP A 414 21.51 -29.63 9.61
CA ASP A 414 20.61 -28.56 10.09
C ASP A 414 19.48 -28.34 9.06
N TRP A 415 18.34 -28.97 9.31
CA TRP A 415 17.17 -28.89 8.45
C TRP A 415 16.57 -27.49 8.36
N GLN A 416 16.76 -26.65 9.40
CA GLN A 416 16.32 -25.26 9.34
C GLN A 416 17.20 -24.45 8.37
N ASP A 417 18.53 -24.69 8.37
CA ASP A 417 19.44 -24.08 7.39
C ASP A 417 19.16 -24.55 5.96
N ALA A 418 18.74 -25.80 5.80
CA ALA A 418 18.41 -26.34 4.49
C ALA A 418 17.20 -25.68 3.84
N ILE A 419 16.25 -25.16 4.62
CA ILE A 419 15.02 -24.52 4.11
C ILE A 419 15.03 -23.00 4.18
N PHE A 420 15.81 -22.40 5.11
CA PHE A 420 15.87 -20.96 5.26
C PHE A 420 17.00 -20.32 4.43
N ARG A 421 16.73 -19.15 3.89
CA ARG A 421 17.72 -18.34 3.17
C ARG A 421 17.64 -16.87 3.56
N SER A 422 18.71 -16.13 3.32
CA SER A 422 18.64 -14.69 3.24
C SER A 422 18.00 -14.29 1.92
N ALA A 423 16.98 -13.45 1.95
CA ALA A 423 16.11 -13.15 0.83
C ALA A 423 16.05 -11.65 0.57
N ALA A 424 16.05 -11.24 -0.69
CA ALA A 424 15.99 -9.86 -1.10
C ALA A 424 14.56 -9.33 -1.12
N THR A 425 14.42 -8.04 -0.81
CA THR A 425 13.18 -7.28 -1.03
C THR A 425 13.52 -5.96 -1.68
N THR A 426 12.81 -5.61 -2.75
CA THR A 426 12.99 -4.34 -3.43
C THR A 426 11.65 -3.68 -3.74
N SER A 427 11.61 -2.36 -3.70
CA SER A 427 10.45 -1.58 -4.07
C SER A 427 10.87 -0.32 -4.81
N HIS A 428 10.15 0.00 -5.87
CA HIS A 428 10.35 1.19 -6.68
C HIS A 428 9.01 1.85 -6.94
N ASN A 429 8.86 3.09 -6.48
CA ASN A 429 7.65 3.88 -6.65
C ASN A 429 7.98 5.20 -7.33
N VAL A 430 7.26 5.52 -8.40
CA VAL A 430 7.34 6.82 -9.08
C VAL A 430 5.98 7.47 -9.01
N SER A 431 5.91 8.73 -8.62
CA SER A 431 4.66 9.48 -8.64
C SER A 431 4.82 10.87 -9.25
N ILE A 432 3.77 11.34 -9.90
CA ILE A 432 3.66 12.67 -10.48
C ILE A 432 2.37 13.28 -9.97
N SER A 433 2.44 14.47 -9.40
CA SER A 433 1.27 15.19 -8.90
C SER A 433 1.33 16.68 -9.22
N GLY A 434 0.16 17.28 -9.35
CA GLY A 434 0.05 18.72 -9.58
C GLY A 434 -1.40 19.15 -9.66
N ARG A 435 -1.62 20.48 -9.62
CA ARG A 435 -2.94 21.08 -9.75
C ARG A 435 -2.89 22.28 -10.65
N GLY A 436 -3.55 22.21 -11.80
CA GLY A 436 -3.81 23.37 -12.64
C GLY A 436 -4.98 24.21 -12.07
N LYS A 437 -5.40 25.22 -12.82
CA LYS A 437 -6.52 26.09 -12.41
C LYS A 437 -7.85 25.34 -12.23
N THR A 438 -8.06 24.26 -12.98
CA THR A 438 -9.34 23.53 -13.02
C THR A 438 -9.23 22.06 -12.64
N VAL A 439 -8.07 21.44 -12.84
CA VAL A 439 -7.86 20.00 -12.64
C VAL A 439 -6.65 19.74 -11.77
N GLY A 440 -6.83 18.90 -10.76
CA GLY A 440 -5.77 18.28 -9.97
C GLY A 440 -5.53 16.85 -10.44
N TYR A 441 -4.29 16.39 -10.35
CA TYR A 441 -3.91 15.03 -10.72
C TYR A 441 -2.85 14.47 -9.77
N PHE A 442 -2.97 13.17 -9.49
CA PHE A 442 -1.94 12.35 -8.87
C PHE A 442 -1.89 11.03 -9.64
N ILE A 443 -0.71 10.66 -10.12
CA ILE A 443 -0.49 9.42 -10.85
C ILE A 443 0.76 8.77 -10.24
N SER A 444 0.67 7.48 -9.90
CA SER A 444 1.80 6.70 -9.41
C SER A 444 1.88 5.36 -10.10
N ALA A 445 3.09 4.79 -10.12
CA ALA A 445 3.37 3.42 -10.52
C ALA A 445 4.36 2.82 -9.52
N ASN A 446 4.10 1.58 -9.09
CA ASN A 446 4.91 0.86 -8.13
C ASN A 446 5.23 -0.54 -8.63
N TYR A 447 6.49 -0.93 -8.46
CA TYR A 447 6.99 -2.30 -8.55
C TYR A 447 7.48 -2.73 -7.17
N TYR A 448 7.04 -3.89 -6.72
CA TYR A 448 7.44 -4.52 -5.46
C TYR A 448 7.81 -5.97 -5.73
N ASP A 449 8.99 -6.40 -5.27
CA ASP A 449 9.48 -7.77 -5.38
C ASP A 449 10.04 -8.20 -4.03
N LYS A 450 9.56 -9.32 -3.51
CA LYS A 450 9.95 -9.87 -2.23
C LYS A 450 10.19 -11.37 -2.37
N GLU A 451 11.45 -11.77 -2.29
CA GLU A 451 11.79 -13.17 -2.10
C GLU A 451 11.43 -13.61 -0.68
N GLY A 452 10.98 -14.84 -0.53
CA GLY A 452 10.71 -15.44 0.78
C GLY A 452 11.96 -16.01 1.44
N ILE A 453 11.98 -15.97 2.77
CA ILE A 453 13.05 -16.57 3.58
C ILE A 453 13.04 -18.09 3.54
N ILE A 454 11.96 -18.73 3.08
CA ILE A 454 11.91 -20.15 2.75
C ILE A 454 12.20 -20.30 1.26
N ILE A 455 13.04 -21.27 0.89
CA ILE A 455 13.37 -21.55 -0.50
C ILE A 455 12.12 -21.71 -1.36
N ASN A 456 12.18 -21.29 -2.64
CA ASN A 456 11.11 -21.35 -3.64
C ASN A 456 9.83 -20.57 -3.31
N SER A 457 9.89 -19.61 -2.39
CA SER A 457 8.78 -18.70 -2.17
C SER A 457 9.14 -17.29 -2.62
N ASP A 458 8.21 -16.60 -3.28
CA ASP A 458 8.36 -15.22 -3.73
C ASP A 458 7.00 -14.53 -3.92
N PHE A 459 7.03 -13.19 -3.97
CA PHE A 459 5.87 -12.36 -4.24
C PHE A 459 6.27 -11.13 -5.05
N LYS A 460 5.63 -10.92 -6.19
CA LYS A 460 5.81 -9.76 -7.05
C LYS A 460 4.51 -9.01 -7.24
N LYS A 461 4.56 -7.67 -7.16
CA LYS A 461 3.39 -6.83 -7.31
C LYS A 461 3.69 -5.62 -8.20
N TYR A 462 2.78 -5.36 -9.12
CA TYR A 462 2.73 -4.16 -9.96
C TYR A 462 1.46 -3.42 -9.63
N SER A 463 1.55 -2.16 -9.30
CA SER A 463 0.36 -1.34 -9.02
C SER A 463 0.49 0.03 -9.63
N MET A 464 -0.65 0.59 -10.02
CA MET A 464 -0.76 1.94 -10.53
C MET A 464 -1.90 2.64 -9.80
N ARG A 465 -1.79 3.95 -9.64
CA ARG A 465 -2.88 4.78 -9.16
C ARG A 465 -3.03 6.02 -10.01
N MET A 466 -4.27 6.41 -10.26
CA MET A 466 -4.63 7.66 -10.92
C MET A 466 -5.79 8.30 -10.17
N ASN A 467 -5.54 9.47 -9.60
CA ASN A 467 -6.55 10.33 -8.99
C ASN A 467 -6.62 11.63 -9.79
N LEU A 468 -7.79 11.89 -10.34
CA LEU A 468 -8.08 13.11 -11.07
C LEU A 468 -9.27 13.79 -10.40
N ASP A 469 -9.18 15.07 -10.13
CA ASP A 469 -10.32 15.87 -9.69
C ASP A 469 -10.38 17.20 -10.42
N GLY A 470 -11.59 17.65 -10.72
CA GLY A 470 -11.79 18.88 -11.44
C GLY A 470 -12.97 19.68 -10.92
N LYS A 471 -12.91 21.02 -11.12
CA LYS A 471 -14.01 21.92 -10.80
C LYS A 471 -14.27 22.86 -11.98
N TYR A 472 -15.51 22.88 -12.44
CA TYR A 472 -15.98 23.82 -13.44
C TYR A 472 -17.25 24.50 -12.95
N LYS A 473 -17.19 25.80 -12.64
CA LYS A 473 -18.25 26.57 -12.02
C LYS A 473 -18.76 25.88 -10.74
N ARG A 474 -20.01 25.41 -10.74
CA ARG A 474 -20.68 24.73 -9.61
C ARG A 474 -20.54 23.21 -9.66
N LEU A 475 -19.95 22.65 -10.71
CA LEU A 475 -19.75 21.22 -10.89
C LEU A 475 -18.34 20.83 -10.47
N LYS A 476 -18.22 19.90 -9.53
CA LYS A 476 -16.98 19.18 -9.21
C LYS A 476 -17.13 17.74 -9.69
N PHE A 477 -16.08 17.19 -10.27
CA PHE A 477 -16.06 15.80 -10.77
C PHE A 477 -14.70 15.18 -10.47
N GLY A 478 -14.66 13.85 -10.43
CA GLY A 478 -13.39 13.16 -10.22
C GLY A 478 -13.44 11.69 -10.58
N LEU A 479 -12.22 11.15 -10.71
CA LEU A 479 -11.92 9.75 -10.98
C LEU A 479 -10.83 9.29 -10.03
N ASN A 480 -11.06 8.18 -9.35
CA ASN A 480 -10.03 7.40 -8.68
C ASN A 480 -9.96 6.04 -9.38
N PHE A 481 -8.77 5.60 -9.74
CA PHE A 481 -8.57 4.33 -10.44
C PHE A 481 -7.26 3.70 -9.98
N SER A 482 -7.32 2.47 -9.50
CA SER A 482 -6.19 1.76 -8.91
C SER A 482 -6.18 0.29 -9.34
N PRO A 483 -5.58 -0.03 -10.50
CA PRO A 483 -5.32 -1.40 -10.90
C PRO A 483 -4.06 -1.93 -10.22
N SER A 484 -4.04 -3.23 -9.93
CA SER A 484 -2.86 -3.96 -9.47
C SER A 484 -2.87 -5.38 -10.00
N TYR A 485 -1.67 -5.90 -10.25
CA TYR A 485 -1.43 -7.30 -10.57
C TYR A 485 -0.34 -7.83 -9.65
N SER A 486 -0.51 -9.02 -9.13
CA SER A 486 0.51 -9.71 -8.35
C SER A 486 0.59 -11.18 -8.72
N THR A 487 1.80 -11.71 -8.64
CA THR A 487 2.09 -13.13 -8.73
C THR A 487 2.83 -13.59 -7.47
N SER A 488 2.51 -14.76 -6.98
CA SER A 488 3.10 -15.34 -5.78
C SER A 488 3.37 -16.81 -6.03
N ASN A 489 4.62 -17.23 -5.81
CA ASN A 489 4.97 -18.63 -5.68
C ASN A 489 4.98 -18.96 -4.19
N ARG A 490 4.08 -19.83 -3.77
CA ARG A 490 3.86 -20.14 -2.37
C ARG A 490 4.42 -21.52 -2.03
N VAL A 491 4.91 -21.64 -0.80
CA VAL A 491 5.25 -22.91 -0.19
C VAL A 491 4.37 -23.12 1.04
N ASP A 492 3.95 -24.33 1.30
CA ASP A 492 3.19 -24.64 2.53
C ASP A 492 4.13 -24.59 3.73
N ALA A 493 4.29 -23.38 4.29
CA ALA A 493 5.20 -23.13 5.40
C ALA A 493 4.64 -23.53 6.75
N SER A 494 3.28 -23.57 6.88
CA SER A 494 2.58 -23.70 8.16
C SER A 494 1.56 -24.84 8.14
N GLY A 495 1.27 -25.39 9.32
CA GLY A 495 0.32 -26.50 9.46
C GLY A 495 1.00 -27.81 9.82
N SER A 496 0.17 -28.85 10.09
CA SER A 496 0.65 -30.14 10.62
C SER A 496 1.54 -30.95 9.66
N ASN A 497 1.69 -30.51 8.43
CA ASN A 497 2.55 -31.15 7.42
C ASN A 497 3.32 -30.10 6.59
N GLY A 498 3.45 -28.89 7.13
CA GLY A 498 4.16 -27.80 6.46
C GLY A 498 5.67 -28.00 6.49
N ILE A 499 6.36 -27.28 5.61
CA ILE A 499 7.83 -27.37 5.42
C ILE A 499 8.58 -27.08 6.71
N VAL A 500 8.17 -26.05 7.48
CA VAL A 500 8.84 -25.69 8.74
C VAL A 500 8.68 -26.78 9.79
N GLN A 501 7.47 -27.33 9.95
CA GLN A 501 7.26 -28.44 10.88
C GLN A 501 8.05 -29.67 10.47
N SER A 502 8.06 -29.98 9.18
CA SER A 502 8.84 -31.10 8.64
C SER A 502 10.33 -30.91 8.93
N ALA A 503 10.90 -29.72 8.79
CA ALA A 503 12.29 -29.42 9.12
C ALA A 503 12.58 -29.58 10.62
N LEU A 504 11.64 -29.27 11.51
CA LEU A 504 11.81 -29.46 12.97
C LEU A 504 11.67 -30.93 13.41
N MET A 505 10.94 -31.74 12.64
CA MET A 505 10.69 -33.15 12.96
C MET A 505 11.72 -34.09 12.28
N MET A 506 12.42 -33.61 11.25
CA MET A 506 13.33 -34.45 10.48
C MET A 506 14.62 -34.73 11.28
N PRO A 507 15.00 -36.01 11.47
CA PRO A 507 16.23 -36.39 12.16
C PRO A 507 17.49 -35.83 11.47
N PRO A 508 18.45 -35.29 12.25
CA PRO A 508 19.67 -34.68 11.70
C PRO A 508 20.66 -35.71 11.15
N VAL A 509 20.49 -36.98 11.44
CA VAL A 509 21.33 -38.09 10.94
C VAL A 509 21.09 -38.39 9.46
N TRP A 510 20.07 -37.82 8.83
CA TRP A 510 19.78 -38.05 7.42
C TRP A 510 20.19 -36.84 6.57
N PRO A 511 20.85 -37.11 5.41
CA PRO A 511 21.19 -36.06 4.47
C PRO A 511 19.98 -35.57 3.70
N VAL A 512 20.05 -34.37 3.15
CA VAL A 512 19.02 -33.82 2.24
C VAL A 512 18.90 -34.64 0.98
N TYR A 513 20.06 -35.06 0.43
CA TYR A 513 20.16 -35.83 -0.81
C TYR A 513 20.86 -37.14 -0.57
N ASN A 514 20.48 -38.17 -1.30
CA ASN A 514 21.21 -39.44 -1.42
C ASN A 514 22.49 -39.23 -2.23
N SER A 515 23.38 -40.24 -2.25
CA SER A 515 24.64 -40.20 -3.00
C SER A 515 24.48 -40.09 -4.50
N ASP A 516 23.30 -40.44 -5.04
CA ASP A 516 22.95 -40.33 -6.46
C ASP A 516 22.30 -38.95 -6.81
N GLY A 517 22.17 -38.07 -5.84
CA GLY A 517 21.57 -36.75 -5.99
C GLY A 517 20.04 -36.72 -5.86
N SER A 518 19.38 -37.85 -5.67
CA SER A 518 17.93 -37.91 -5.38
C SER A 518 17.65 -37.44 -3.96
N TYR A 519 16.41 -37.01 -3.70
CA TYR A 519 16.02 -36.63 -2.34
C TYR A 519 15.95 -37.82 -1.40
N ASN A 520 16.42 -37.61 -0.17
CA ASN A 520 16.32 -38.62 0.87
C ASN A 520 14.94 -38.63 1.49
N TYR A 521 14.25 -39.76 1.44
CA TYR A 521 12.91 -39.95 2.01
C TYR A 521 12.87 -40.93 3.19
N GLN A 522 14.02 -41.23 3.81
CA GLN A 522 14.09 -42.19 4.93
C GLN A 522 13.17 -41.80 6.08
N GLY A 523 12.89 -40.52 6.28
CA GLY A 523 11.94 -40.03 7.27
C GLY A 523 10.48 -40.44 7.06
N ASN A 524 10.11 -40.81 5.85
CA ASN A 524 8.74 -41.19 5.52
C ASN A 524 8.41 -42.60 6.00
N GLY A 525 8.20 -42.79 7.31
CA GLY A 525 7.73 -44.07 7.90
C GLY A 525 8.76 -44.84 8.70
N TYR A 526 9.96 -44.35 8.98
CA TYR A 526 11.02 -45.07 9.65
C TYR A 526 10.96 -45.06 11.20
N TRP A 527 10.45 -43.98 11.79
CA TRP A 527 10.37 -43.86 13.26
C TRP A 527 8.98 -44.25 13.74
N ARG A 528 8.78 -45.57 13.93
CA ARG A 528 7.59 -46.11 14.55
C ARG A 528 7.70 -46.07 16.06
N ILE A 529 6.80 -45.32 16.72
CA ILE A 529 6.46 -45.54 18.11
C ILE A 529 5.18 -46.37 18.14
N GLY A 530 5.30 -47.67 18.36
CA GLY A 530 4.19 -48.63 18.44
C GLY A 530 3.59 -49.08 17.10
N ASN A 531 2.42 -49.68 17.12
CA ASN A 531 1.69 -50.18 15.94
C ASN A 531 0.95 -49.07 15.17
N ASP A 532 1.07 -47.83 15.59
CA ASP A 532 0.35 -46.72 15.00
C ASP A 532 1.14 -46.13 13.82
N TYR A 533 0.65 -46.41 12.62
CA TYR A 533 1.30 -46.07 11.34
C TYR A 533 1.10 -44.60 10.91
N GLN A 534 0.38 -43.79 11.70
CA GLN A 534 -0.14 -42.53 11.20
C GLN A 534 0.55 -41.29 11.73
N HIS A 535 1.38 -41.35 12.79
CA HIS A 535 1.72 -40.12 13.51
C HIS A 535 3.13 -39.57 13.37
N ASN A 536 4.05 -40.27 12.66
CA ASN A 536 5.46 -39.84 12.58
C ASN A 536 6.06 -39.87 11.15
N ALA A 537 5.25 -39.87 10.12
CA ALA A 537 5.80 -39.73 8.78
C ALA A 537 6.18 -38.28 8.52
N VAL A 538 7.42 -38.06 8.13
CA VAL A 538 7.95 -36.72 7.81
C VAL A 538 8.56 -36.76 6.42
N LEU A 539 8.14 -35.85 5.55
CA LEU A 539 8.73 -35.67 4.24
C LEU A 539 9.95 -34.75 4.31
N ASN A 540 10.90 -35.02 3.42
CA ASN A 540 12.03 -34.12 3.24
C ASN A 540 11.56 -32.70 2.90
N PRO A 541 11.80 -31.69 3.75
CA PRO A 541 11.24 -30.36 3.58
C PRO A 541 11.81 -29.63 2.36
N VAL A 542 13.05 -29.96 1.94
CA VAL A 542 13.67 -29.39 0.74
C VAL A 542 13.02 -30.00 -0.53
N ALA A 543 12.71 -31.29 -0.50
CA ALA A 543 11.95 -31.94 -1.56
C ALA A 543 10.53 -31.35 -1.66
N MET A 544 9.87 -31.13 -0.53
CA MET A 544 8.54 -30.48 -0.51
C MET A 544 8.59 -29.09 -1.17
N ALA A 545 9.61 -28.29 -0.88
CA ALA A 545 9.75 -26.96 -1.45
C ALA A 545 10.04 -26.97 -2.97
N ASN A 546 10.73 -28.01 -3.48
CA ASN A 546 11.19 -28.07 -4.87
C ASN A 546 10.27 -28.89 -5.79
N LEU A 547 9.54 -29.85 -5.26
CA LEU A 547 8.71 -30.79 -6.03
C LEU A 547 7.22 -30.45 -5.98
N GLN A 548 6.87 -29.37 -5.34
CA GLN A 548 5.53 -28.76 -5.36
C GLN A 548 5.62 -27.36 -5.93
N SER A 549 4.63 -26.98 -6.73
CA SER A 549 4.43 -25.61 -7.15
C SER A 549 3.04 -25.15 -6.74
N ASP A 550 2.91 -23.92 -6.27
CA ASP A 550 1.65 -23.27 -5.93
C ASP A 550 1.74 -21.79 -6.35
N VAL A 551 1.40 -21.54 -7.61
CA VAL A 551 1.49 -20.20 -8.22
C VAL A 551 0.11 -19.56 -8.21
N VAL A 552 0.04 -18.36 -7.67
CA VAL A 552 -1.20 -17.59 -7.61
C VAL A 552 -1.02 -16.23 -8.27
N ASP A 553 -1.78 -16.02 -9.31
CA ASP A 553 -1.89 -14.74 -10.00
C ASP A 553 -3.15 -14.01 -9.53
N ARG A 554 -3.03 -12.71 -9.23
CA ARG A 554 -4.15 -11.89 -8.79
C ARG A 554 -4.20 -10.57 -9.52
N MET A 555 -5.41 -10.17 -9.87
CA MET A 555 -5.70 -8.86 -10.41
C MET A 555 -6.75 -8.18 -9.53
N ALA A 556 -6.45 -6.97 -9.05
CA ALA A 556 -7.42 -6.17 -8.33
C ALA A 556 -7.54 -4.79 -8.98
N ILE A 557 -8.77 -4.28 -9.06
CA ILE A 557 -9.08 -2.95 -9.58
C ILE A 557 -10.08 -2.31 -8.62
N VAL A 558 -9.69 -1.20 -8.01
CA VAL A 558 -10.60 -0.34 -7.24
C VAL A 558 -10.78 0.96 -8.00
N GLY A 559 -12.03 1.34 -8.25
CA GLY A 559 -12.31 2.55 -9.01
C GLY A 559 -13.54 3.29 -8.52
N LYS A 560 -13.55 4.62 -8.69
CA LYS A 560 -14.69 5.49 -8.39
C LYS A 560 -14.71 6.65 -9.37
N VAL A 561 -15.90 6.94 -9.88
CA VAL A 561 -16.21 8.19 -10.57
C VAL A 561 -17.28 8.93 -9.79
N PHE A 562 -17.19 10.24 -9.72
CA PHE A 562 -18.19 11.04 -9.04
C PHE A 562 -18.43 12.38 -9.74
N ALA A 563 -19.62 12.91 -9.54
CA ALA A 563 -19.99 14.27 -9.89
C ALA A 563 -20.73 14.91 -8.71
N GLU A 564 -20.34 16.14 -8.36
CA GLU A 564 -20.96 16.93 -7.28
C GLU A 564 -21.38 18.28 -7.84
N LEU A 565 -22.67 18.61 -7.71
CA LEU A 565 -23.25 19.86 -8.17
C LEU A 565 -23.67 20.70 -6.94
N GLU A 566 -23.14 21.92 -6.86
CA GLU A 566 -23.62 22.93 -5.92
C GLU A 566 -24.94 23.51 -6.43
N LEU A 567 -26.05 23.09 -5.81
CA LEU A 567 -27.40 23.55 -6.17
C LEU A 567 -27.60 25.03 -5.75
N PHE A 568 -27.25 25.33 -4.51
CA PHE A 568 -27.14 26.69 -3.98
C PHE A 568 -26.12 26.70 -2.83
N LYS A 569 -25.72 27.86 -2.36
CA LYS A 569 -24.69 28.04 -1.33
C LYS A 569 -24.94 27.11 -0.14
N GLY A 570 -24.01 26.18 0.06
CA GLY A 570 -24.07 25.22 1.17
C GLY A 570 -24.85 23.93 0.87
N LEU A 571 -25.66 23.85 -0.20
CA LEU A 571 -26.35 22.60 -0.59
C LEU A 571 -25.70 21.99 -1.83
N THR A 572 -25.21 20.76 -1.68
CA THR A 572 -24.62 19.99 -2.79
C THR A 572 -25.36 18.67 -3.00
N TYR A 573 -25.46 18.26 -4.25
CA TYR A 573 -25.87 16.93 -4.65
C TYR A 573 -24.67 16.22 -5.27
N ASN A 574 -24.37 15.02 -4.76
CA ASN A 574 -23.27 14.18 -5.27
C ASN A 574 -23.84 12.85 -5.70
N ILE A 575 -23.45 12.42 -6.91
CA ILE A 575 -23.67 11.06 -7.40
C ILE A 575 -22.31 10.43 -7.61
N SER A 576 -22.16 9.16 -7.18
CA SER A 576 -20.94 8.41 -7.42
C SER A 576 -21.24 6.97 -7.80
N PHE A 577 -20.37 6.43 -8.65
CA PHE A 577 -20.30 5.01 -8.98
C PHE A 577 -18.92 4.50 -8.57
N GLY A 578 -18.90 3.49 -7.69
CA GLY A 578 -17.71 2.80 -7.25
C GLY A 578 -17.71 1.35 -7.67
N GLY A 579 -16.53 0.78 -7.89
CA GLY A 579 -16.37 -0.63 -8.20
C GLY A 579 -15.10 -1.22 -7.62
N ASP A 580 -15.20 -2.49 -7.22
CA ASP A 580 -14.11 -3.33 -6.73
C ASP A 580 -14.15 -4.65 -7.50
N TYR A 581 -13.12 -4.90 -8.29
CA TYR A 581 -12.90 -6.17 -8.99
C TYR A 581 -11.71 -6.87 -8.37
N TYR A 582 -11.86 -8.14 -8.04
CA TYR A 582 -10.79 -8.99 -7.56
C TYR A 582 -10.86 -10.34 -8.26
N GLY A 583 -9.87 -10.67 -9.08
CA GLY A 583 -9.71 -11.94 -9.75
C GLY A 583 -8.46 -12.66 -9.27
N SER A 584 -8.54 -13.98 -9.15
CA SER A 584 -7.38 -14.84 -8.85
C SER A 584 -7.39 -16.09 -9.73
N HIS A 585 -6.20 -16.50 -10.12
CA HIS A 585 -5.92 -17.77 -10.76
C HIS A 585 -4.85 -18.48 -9.97
N ASN A 586 -5.08 -19.75 -9.66
CA ASN A 586 -4.16 -20.56 -8.86
C ASN A 586 -3.89 -21.86 -9.60
N ASP A 587 -2.60 -22.13 -9.88
CA ASP A 587 -2.11 -23.39 -10.42
C ASP A 587 -1.21 -24.07 -9.41
N GLN A 588 -1.57 -25.30 -9.08
CA GLN A 588 -0.79 -26.17 -8.19
C GLN A 588 -0.38 -27.46 -8.92
N TYR A 589 0.82 -27.88 -8.68
CA TYR A 589 1.33 -29.16 -9.15
C TYR A 589 2.14 -29.86 -8.07
N ARG A 590 1.96 -31.16 -7.94
CA ARG A 590 2.74 -32.04 -7.07
C ARG A 590 3.35 -33.13 -7.91
N SER A 591 4.69 -33.19 -7.90
CA SER A 591 5.49 -34.17 -8.67
C SER A 591 5.26 -35.61 -8.19
N SER A 592 5.43 -36.56 -9.13
CA SER A 592 5.45 -37.99 -8.85
C SER A 592 6.59 -38.41 -7.92
N GLU A 593 7.69 -37.60 -7.91
CA GLU A 593 8.85 -37.88 -7.09
C GLU A 593 8.65 -37.56 -5.60
N LEU A 594 7.58 -36.83 -5.25
CA LEU A 594 7.25 -36.54 -3.84
C LEU A 594 6.30 -37.62 -3.29
N PRO A 595 6.74 -38.50 -2.39
CA PRO A 595 5.92 -39.55 -1.80
C PRO A 595 4.70 -38.99 -1.07
N LEU A 596 3.63 -39.76 -0.97
CA LEU A 596 2.52 -39.44 -0.07
C LEU A 596 2.94 -39.70 1.38
N LEU A 597 2.50 -38.81 2.28
CA LEU A 597 2.78 -38.93 3.70
C LEU A 597 2.22 -40.27 4.25
N GLY A 598 3.04 -41.05 4.99
CA GLY A 598 2.61 -42.31 5.62
C GLY A 598 2.59 -43.53 4.69
N GLN A 599 3.02 -43.43 3.45
CA GLN A 599 3.19 -44.60 2.56
C GLN A 599 4.41 -45.43 3.00
N LYS A 600 4.22 -46.73 3.05
CA LYS A 600 5.15 -47.70 3.66
C LYS A 600 6.43 -47.98 2.86
N TYR A 601 6.54 -47.53 1.62
CA TYR A 601 7.62 -47.89 0.71
C TYR A 601 8.18 -46.69 -0.04
N TYR A 602 9.49 -46.54 0.00
CA TYR A 602 10.30 -45.51 -0.66
C TYR A 602 10.26 -45.54 -2.19
N ASP A 603 9.84 -46.66 -2.78
CA ASP A 603 9.89 -46.88 -4.23
C ASP A 603 8.56 -46.57 -4.94
N ILE A 604 7.55 -46.20 -4.20
CA ILE A 604 6.28 -45.88 -4.82
C ILE A 604 6.26 -44.39 -5.18
N LYS A 605 6.46 -44.09 -6.45
CA LYS A 605 6.15 -42.80 -7.01
C LYS A 605 4.66 -42.51 -6.76
N SER A 606 4.37 -41.36 -6.19
CA SER A 606 2.97 -40.93 -6.05
C SER A 606 2.41 -40.53 -7.42
N ASN A 607 1.10 -40.69 -7.62
CA ASN A 607 0.49 -40.13 -8.81
C ASN A 607 0.65 -38.61 -8.78
N PRO A 608 1.23 -37.99 -9.81
CA PRO A 608 1.31 -36.55 -9.91
C PRO A 608 -0.10 -35.98 -9.90
N THR A 609 -0.27 -34.84 -9.26
CA THR A 609 -1.56 -34.16 -9.19
C THR A 609 -1.41 -32.71 -9.59
N ALA A 610 -2.33 -32.23 -10.41
CA ALA A 610 -2.47 -30.83 -10.71
C ALA A 610 -3.84 -30.32 -10.24
N TYR A 611 -3.86 -29.11 -9.70
CA TYR A 611 -5.07 -28.38 -9.36
C TYR A 611 -5.00 -27.01 -10.00
N SER A 612 -6.07 -26.62 -10.68
CA SER A 612 -6.19 -25.27 -11.21
C SER A 612 -7.53 -24.68 -10.80
N SER A 613 -7.52 -23.43 -10.36
CA SER A 613 -8.74 -22.72 -10.04
C SER A 613 -8.70 -21.28 -10.50
N SER A 614 -9.82 -20.79 -10.99
CA SER A 614 -10.04 -19.39 -11.34
C SER A 614 -11.27 -18.87 -10.64
N GLY A 615 -11.21 -17.63 -10.20
CA GLY A 615 -12.37 -16.99 -9.60
C GLY A 615 -12.28 -15.48 -9.63
N PHE A 616 -13.43 -14.83 -9.69
CA PHE A 616 -13.47 -13.39 -9.56
C PHE A 616 -14.66 -12.91 -8.74
N TYR A 617 -14.43 -11.81 -8.04
CA TYR A 617 -15.44 -11.02 -7.35
C TYR A 617 -15.61 -9.71 -8.10
N PHE A 618 -16.84 -9.31 -8.32
CA PHE A 618 -17.18 -8.00 -8.84
C PHE A 618 -18.23 -7.35 -7.94
N ASN A 619 -17.82 -6.30 -7.27
CA ASN A 619 -18.62 -5.52 -6.35
C ASN A 619 -18.80 -4.12 -6.94
N TRP A 620 -20.04 -3.61 -7.00
CA TRP A 620 -20.32 -2.26 -7.43
C TRP A 620 -21.24 -1.54 -6.44
N LEU A 621 -21.06 -0.24 -6.33
CA LEU A 621 -21.81 0.67 -5.49
C LEU A 621 -22.26 1.89 -6.29
N ILE A 622 -23.55 2.22 -6.22
CA ILE A 622 -24.06 3.53 -6.62
C ILE A 622 -24.48 4.27 -5.37
N GLU A 623 -24.10 5.54 -5.26
CA GLU A 623 -24.44 6.37 -4.13
C GLU A 623 -24.93 7.73 -4.58
N ASN A 624 -26.07 8.16 -4.01
CA ASN A 624 -26.64 9.50 -4.13
C ASN A 624 -26.56 10.18 -2.77
N LYS A 625 -25.98 11.37 -2.71
CA LYS A 625 -25.76 12.12 -1.48
C LYS A 625 -26.20 13.57 -1.63
N ILE A 626 -27.03 14.04 -0.72
CA ILE A 626 -27.36 15.43 -0.53
C ILE A 626 -26.66 15.89 0.75
N ASN A 627 -25.90 16.97 0.67
CA ASN A 627 -25.18 17.52 1.80
C ASN A 627 -25.47 19.01 1.91
N TYR A 628 -25.88 19.43 3.13
CA TYR A 628 -26.13 20.82 3.46
C TYR A 628 -25.22 21.28 4.58
N ASN A 629 -24.39 22.27 4.29
CA ASN A 629 -23.46 22.88 5.23
C ASN A 629 -23.76 24.38 5.34
N THR A 630 -23.94 24.84 6.55
CA THR A 630 -24.15 26.27 6.80
C THR A 630 -23.53 26.71 8.13
N VAL A 631 -23.12 27.96 8.19
CA VAL A 631 -22.71 28.62 9.43
C VAL A 631 -23.60 29.85 9.58
N ILE A 632 -24.35 29.93 10.69
CA ILE A 632 -25.27 30.99 11.00
C ILE A 632 -24.64 31.85 12.11
N ASN A 633 -24.59 33.18 11.92
CA ASN A 633 -24.04 34.16 12.86
C ASN A 633 -22.61 33.83 13.36
N GLU A 634 -21.80 33.17 12.52
CA GLU A 634 -20.41 32.71 12.81
C GLU A 634 -20.29 31.68 13.95
N ASP A 635 -21.35 31.47 14.75
CA ASP A 635 -21.38 30.68 15.96
C ASP A 635 -22.02 29.30 15.77
N HIS A 636 -22.98 29.18 14.88
CA HIS A 636 -23.79 27.97 14.71
C HIS A 636 -23.42 27.26 13.43
N SER A 637 -22.67 26.15 13.51
CA SER A 637 -22.35 25.31 12.37
C SER A 637 -23.29 24.12 12.30
N ILE A 638 -23.95 23.94 11.16
CA ILE A 638 -24.87 22.84 10.88
C ILE A 638 -24.37 22.07 9.65
N ASN A 639 -24.25 20.75 9.79
CA ASN A 639 -24.03 19.83 8.68
C ASN A 639 -25.14 18.79 8.67
N ALA A 640 -25.89 18.70 7.57
CA ALA A 640 -26.92 17.68 7.36
C ALA A 640 -26.62 16.88 6.11
N VAL A 641 -26.73 15.54 6.19
CA VAL A 641 -26.45 14.63 5.10
C VAL A 641 -27.58 13.63 4.94
N LEU A 642 -28.04 13.46 3.71
CA LEU A 642 -28.91 12.37 3.28
C LEU A 642 -28.18 11.52 2.26
N VAL A 643 -28.16 10.19 2.43
CA VAL A 643 -27.52 9.26 1.51
C VAL A 643 -28.50 8.15 1.16
N GLN A 644 -28.55 7.82 -0.11
CA GLN A 644 -29.15 6.59 -0.63
C GLN A 644 -28.04 5.83 -1.38
N SER A 645 -27.92 4.53 -1.10
CA SER A 645 -26.97 3.69 -1.82
C SER A 645 -27.54 2.33 -2.17
N ALA A 646 -27.00 1.75 -3.25
CA ALA A 646 -27.26 0.38 -3.65
C ALA A 646 -25.93 -0.28 -4.03
N GLN A 647 -25.72 -1.49 -3.53
CA GLN A 647 -24.51 -2.27 -3.76
C GLN A 647 -24.87 -3.71 -4.07
N LYS A 648 -24.07 -4.34 -4.94
CA LYS A 648 -24.17 -5.77 -5.26
C LYS A 648 -22.78 -6.33 -5.49
N GLU A 649 -22.55 -7.53 -4.96
CA GLU A 649 -21.39 -8.35 -5.26
C GLU A 649 -21.82 -9.61 -6.00
N THR A 650 -21.01 -10.02 -6.96
CA THR A 650 -21.12 -11.30 -7.66
C THR A 650 -19.78 -11.99 -7.61
N TYR A 651 -19.76 -13.23 -7.14
CA TYR A 651 -18.65 -14.16 -7.26
C TYR A 651 -18.96 -15.20 -8.33
N LYS A 652 -17.94 -15.54 -9.12
CA LYS A 652 -17.92 -16.74 -9.98
C LYS A 652 -16.57 -17.39 -9.86
N GLY A 653 -16.54 -18.70 -9.78
CA GLY A 653 -15.30 -19.47 -9.74
C GLY A 653 -15.48 -20.86 -10.32
N ASP A 654 -14.37 -21.42 -10.71
CA ASP A 654 -14.24 -22.79 -11.19
C ASP A 654 -12.93 -23.39 -10.69
N ASN A 655 -12.92 -24.71 -10.56
CA ASN A 655 -11.73 -25.47 -10.23
C ASN A 655 -11.75 -26.84 -10.92
N VAL A 656 -10.54 -27.33 -11.21
CA VAL A 656 -10.31 -28.62 -11.84
C VAL A 656 -9.12 -29.30 -11.17
N THR A 657 -9.24 -30.60 -10.95
CA THR A 657 -8.14 -31.45 -10.45
C THR A 657 -7.87 -32.56 -11.47
N ALA A 658 -6.63 -32.79 -11.78
CA ALA A 658 -6.17 -33.88 -12.64
C ALA A 658 -5.09 -34.72 -11.95
N THR A 659 -5.00 -36.00 -12.32
CA THR A 659 -4.01 -36.96 -11.85
C THR A 659 -3.56 -37.84 -13.03
N ASP A 660 -2.75 -38.86 -12.76
CA ASP A 660 -2.30 -39.84 -13.77
C ASP A 660 -1.54 -39.21 -14.95
N PHE A 661 -0.62 -38.28 -14.63
CA PHE A 661 0.27 -37.70 -15.61
C PHE A 661 1.32 -38.73 -16.09
N PRO A 662 1.66 -38.79 -17.39
CA PRO A 662 2.64 -39.72 -17.89
C PRO A 662 4.08 -39.40 -17.41
N ASN A 663 4.35 -38.17 -17.05
CA ASN A 663 5.61 -37.65 -16.49
C ASN A 663 5.41 -36.27 -15.86
N ASP A 664 6.45 -35.76 -15.21
CA ASP A 664 6.41 -34.44 -14.51
C ASP A 664 6.77 -33.24 -15.42
N TYR A 665 6.97 -33.43 -16.75
CA TYR A 665 7.36 -32.34 -17.66
C TYR A 665 6.18 -31.44 -18.02
N ILE A 666 4.97 -32.02 -18.16
CA ILE A 666 3.76 -31.28 -18.45
C ILE A 666 2.93 -31.21 -17.18
N GLN A 667 2.94 -30.04 -16.54
CA GLN A 667 2.35 -29.81 -15.22
C GLN A 667 0.96 -29.13 -15.29
N THR A 668 0.43 -28.94 -16.50
CA THR A 668 -0.91 -28.36 -16.70
C THR A 668 -1.98 -29.44 -16.66
N ILE A 669 -3.21 -29.07 -16.32
CA ILE A 669 -4.38 -29.96 -16.22
C ILE A 669 -4.53 -30.88 -17.44
N SER A 670 -4.21 -30.38 -18.65
CA SER A 670 -4.33 -31.14 -19.90
C SER A 670 -3.32 -32.28 -20.04
N GLY A 671 -2.26 -32.31 -19.19
CA GLY A 671 -1.26 -33.40 -19.18
C GLY A 671 -1.70 -34.66 -18.45
N GLY A 672 -2.78 -34.55 -17.63
CA GLY A 672 -3.29 -35.66 -16.82
C GLY A 672 -4.76 -35.99 -17.10
N THR A 673 -5.27 -36.96 -16.35
CA THR A 673 -6.70 -37.36 -16.35
C THR A 673 -7.47 -36.49 -15.38
N VAL A 674 -8.48 -35.78 -15.86
CA VAL A 674 -9.37 -34.96 -14.99
C VAL A 674 -10.21 -35.87 -14.11
N ILE A 675 -10.09 -35.71 -12.79
CA ILE A 675 -10.84 -36.51 -11.80
C ILE A 675 -11.95 -35.71 -11.10
N LYS A 676 -11.85 -34.36 -11.08
CA LYS A 676 -12.83 -33.51 -10.42
C LYS A 676 -12.90 -32.15 -11.10
N GLY A 677 -14.11 -31.62 -11.27
CA GLY A 677 -14.35 -30.25 -11.68
C GLY A 677 -15.56 -29.70 -10.94
N ALA A 678 -15.52 -28.43 -10.60
CA ALA A 678 -16.62 -27.73 -9.96
C ALA A 678 -16.68 -26.26 -10.41
N SER A 679 -17.88 -25.68 -10.35
CA SER A 679 -18.06 -24.24 -10.57
C SER A 679 -19.07 -23.69 -9.57
N ASP A 680 -18.81 -22.46 -9.11
CA ASP A 680 -19.61 -21.76 -8.12
C ASP A 680 -20.05 -20.40 -8.60
N LYS A 681 -21.25 -19.98 -8.22
CA LYS A 681 -21.73 -18.62 -8.40
C LYS A 681 -22.53 -18.19 -7.19
N THR A 682 -22.10 -17.10 -6.55
CA THR A 682 -22.82 -16.50 -5.44
C THR A 682 -23.03 -15.01 -5.64
N GLN A 683 -24.09 -14.47 -5.03
CA GLN A 683 -24.43 -13.06 -5.13
C GLN A 683 -25.05 -12.57 -3.83
N TRP A 684 -24.78 -11.32 -3.49
CA TRP A 684 -25.53 -10.59 -2.47
C TRP A 684 -25.75 -9.15 -2.89
N SER A 685 -26.74 -8.51 -2.29
CA SER A 685 -27.04 -7.09 -2.51
C SER A 685 -27.52 -6.43 -1.23
N ILE A 686 -27.30 -5.11 -1.15
CA ILE A 686 -27.76 -4.29 -0.04
C ILE A 686 -28.23 -2.93 -0.57
N ALA A 687 -29.32 -2.43 -0.03
CA ALA A 687 -29.83 -1.07 -0.23
C ALA A 687 -29.80 -0.34 1.09
N SER A 688 -29.36 0.90 1.09
CA SER A 688 -29.16 1.67 2.33
C SER A 688 -29.67 3.09 2.22
N TYR A 689 -30.23 3.60 3.31
CA TYR A 689 -30.65 5.00 3.50
C TYR A 689 -30.04 5.52 4.80
N LEU A 690 -29.42 6.71 4.75
CA LEU A 690 -28.84 7.37 5.90
C LEU A 690 -29.34 8.81 5.98
N ALA A 691 -29.72 9.24 7.17
CA ALA A 691 -29.92 10.64 7.54
C ALA A 691 -29.02 10.97 8.73
N ARG A 692 -28.25 12.07 8.65
CA ARG A 692 -27.37 12.55 9.72
C ARG A 692 -27.48 14.06 9.83
N VAL A 693 -27.52 14.56 11.08
CA VAL A 693 -27.39 15.98 11.39
C VAL A 693 -26.30 16.13 12.45
N GLN A 694 -25.45 17.11 12.23
CA GLN A 694 -24.40 17.52 13.17
C GLN A 694 -24.53 19.02 13.41
N TYR A 695 -24.40 19.40 14.66
CA TYR A 695 -24.47 20.77 15.12
C TYR A 695 -23.29 21.10 16.02
N SER A 696 -22.71 22.28 15.84
CA SER A 696 -21.65 22.80 16.69
C SER A 696 -21.92 24.26 17.00
N TYR A 697 -21.92 24.61 18.30
CA TYR A 697 -22.06 25.97 18.80
C TYR A 697 -20.70 26.49 19.27
N LYS A 698 -20.19 27.53 18.61
CA LYS A 698 -18.88 28.19 18.86
C LYS A 698 -17.67 27.24 18.88
N GLY A 699 -17.79 26.03 18.29
CA GLY A 699 -16.75 25.00 18.41
C GLY A 699 -16.55 24.50 19.85
N LYS A 700 -17.47 24.77 20.78
CA LYS A 700 -17.45 24.39 22.18
C LYS A 700 -18.40 23.24 22.50
N TYR A 701 -19.64 23.32 22.04
CA TYR A 701 -20.70 22.35 22.27
C TYR A 701 -21.05 21.68 20.94
N MET A 702 -20.97 20.37 20.87
CA MET A 702 -21.22 19.62 19.66
C MET A 702 -22.26 18.54 19.93
N ALA A 703 -23.17 18.36 18.99
CA ALA A 703 -24.17 17.30 19.01
C ALA A 703 -24.29 16.67 17.64
N SER A 704 -24.45 15.35 17.57
CA SER A 704 -24.79 14.67 16.32
C SER A 704 -25.85 13.61 16.54
N GLY A 705 -26.72 13.43 15.54
CA GLY A 705 -27.70 12.35 15.47
C GLY A 705 -27.71 11.76 14.07
N ALA A 706 -27.81 10.45 13.97
CA ALA A 706 -27.94 9.75 12.70
C ALA A 706 -28.85 8.53 12.84
N ILE A 707 -29.53 8.21 11.75
CA ILE A 707 -30.25 6.95 11.57
C ILE A 707 -29.91 6.38 10.21
N ARG A 708 -29.60 5.08 10.20
CA ARG A 708 -29.36 4.32 8.97
C ARG A 708 -30.31 3.12 8.92
N ALA A 709 -30.83 2.85 7.73
CA ALA A 709 -31.62 1.67 7.41
C ALA A 709 -30.91 0.89 6.31
N ASP A 710 -30.63 -0.39 6.55
CA ASP A 710 -29.98 -1.30 5.60
C ASP A 710 -30.89 -2.47 5.31
N GLY A 711 -31.16 -2.77 4.02
CA GLY A 711 -31.90 -3.94 3.56
C GLY A 711 -30.99 -4.87 2.81
N SER A 712 -30.69 -6.07 3.36
CA SER A 712 -29.77 -7.04 2.76
C SER A 712 -30.46 -8.30 2.27
N SER A 713 -30.00 -8.81 1.12
CA SER A 713 -30.46 -10.09 0.55
C SER A 713 -29.99 -11.32 1.34
N ARG A 714 -29.07 -11.17 2.32
CA ARG A 714 -28.57 -12.28 3.15
C ARG A 714 -29.53 -12.70 4.24
N PHE A 715 -30.51 -11.86 4.58
CA PHE A 715 -31.46 -12.13 5.65
C PHE A 715 -32.81 -12.61 5.16
N GLY A 716 -33.52 -13.31 6.05
CA GLY A 716 -34.85 -13.85 5.79
C GLY A 716 -35.86 -12.76 5.46
N LYS A 717 -36.99 -13.20 4.84
CA LYS A 717 -38.03 -12.28 4.32
C LYS A 717 -38.54 -11.31 5.37
N ASN A 718 -38.67 -11.77 6.62
CA ASN A 718 -39.25 -11.00 7.71
C ASN A 718 -38.29 -9.95 8.31
N ASN A 719 -36.97 -10.15 8.19
CA ASN A 719 -35.94 -9.34 8.85
C ASN A 719 -34.90 -8.76 7.90
N ARG A 720 -35.23 -8.52 6.64
CA ARG A 720 -34.32 -7.95 5.63
C ARG A 720 -33.80 -6.57 6.00
N TRP A 721 -34.62 -5.77 6.69
CA TRP A 721 -34.31 -4.39 7.05
C TRP A 721 -33.82 -4.30 8.50
N GLY A 722 -32.63 -3.73 8.69
CA GLY A 722 -32.06 -3.35 9.97
C GLY A 722 -32.01 -1.83 10.13
N TYR A 723 -32.25 -1.35 11.34
CA TYR A 723 -32.22 0.08 11.70
C TYR A 723 -31.12 0.32 12.73
N PHE A 724 -30.28 1.32 12.48
CA PHE A 724 -29.04 1.59 13.22
C PHE A 724 -28.99 3.08 13.61
N PRO A 725 -29.65 3.47 14.74
CA PRO A 725 -29.60 4.81 15.26
C PRO A 725 -28.27 5.09 15.97
N SER A 726 -27.84 6.36 15.97
CA SER A 726 -26.70 6.82 16.76
C SER A 726 -26.84 8.27 17.17
N ALA A 727 -26.28 8.62 18.33
CA ALA A 727 -26.20 9.97 18.83
C ALA A 727 -24.86 10.21 19.54
N SER A 728 -24.36 11.44 19.53
CA SER A 728 -23.18 11.83 20.29
C SER A 728 -23.28 13.29 20.76
N LEU A 729 -22.66 13.54 21.91
CA LEU A 729 -22.50 14.88 22.50
C LEU A 729 -21.02 15.09 22.83
N ALA A 730 -20.54 16.30 22.68
CA ALA A 730 -19.21 16.69 23.11
C ALA A 730 -19.17 18.11 23.64
N TRP A 731 -18.37 18.33 24.68
CA TRP A 731 -18.10 19.64 25.27
C TRP A 731 -16.59 19.86 25.29
N ARG A 732 -16.14 20.87 24.57
CA ARG A 732 -14.75 21.32 24.58
C ARG A 732 -14.52 22.28 25.73
N VAL A 733 -14.12 21.75 26.86
CA VAL A 733 -13.88 22.48 28.10
C VAL A 733 -12.78 23.52 27.94
N SER A 734 -11.71 23.16 27.18
CA SER A 734 -10.59 24.06 26.87
C SER A 734 -10.99 25.28 26.02
N GLY A 735 -12.18 25.30 25.43
CA GLY A 735 -12.72 26.45 24.72
C GLY A 735 -13.43 27.44 25.63
N GLU A 736 -13.63 27.17 26.93
CA GLU A 736 -14.34 28.01 27.85
C GLU A 736 -13.46 29.12 28.47
N ASP A 737 -14.04 30.26 28.73
CA ASP A 737 -13.32 31.41 29.28
C ASP A 737 -12.69 31.13 30.65
N PHE A 738 -13.35 30.31 31.48
CA PHE A 738 -12.80 29.92 32.77
C PHE A 738 -11.55 29.06 32.64
N PHE A 739 -11.50 28.24 31.59
CA PHE A 739 -10.35 27.37 31.31
C PHE A 739 -9.18 28.17 30.73
N THR A 740 -9.43 28.98 29.69
CA THR A 740 -8.40 29.79 29.01
C THR A 740 -7.78 30.87 29.90
N LYS A 741 -8.50 31.34 30.92
CA LYS A 741 -8.02 32.33 31.90
C LYS A 741 -7.25 31.67 33.08
N ALA A 742 -7.34 30.36 33.26
CA ALA A 742 -6.71 29.62 34.33
C ALA A 742 -5.24 29.30 34.03
N LYS A 743 -4.33 30.17 34.47
CA LYS A 743 -2.88 30.04 34.21
C LYS A 743 -2.29 28.67 34.62
N PHE A 744 -2.85 28.00 35.65
CA PHE A 744 -2.41 26.69 36.09
C PHE A 744 -2.80 25.56 35.13
N LEU A 745 -3.70 25.80 34.15
CA LEU A 745 -4.10 24.85 33.11
C LEU A 745 -3.39 25.10 31.78
N SER A 746 -2.44 26.04 31.72
CA SER A 746 -1.73 26.40 30.48
C SER A 746 -0.92 25.26 29.84
N PHE A 747 -0.66 24.16 30.57
CA PHE A 747 -0.01 22.95 30.07
C PHE A 747 -0.98 21.99 29.34
N VAL A 748 -2.29 22.28 29.36
CA VAL A 748 -3.31 21.48 28.68
C VAL A 748 -3.79 22.21 27.43
N ASP A 749 -3.42 21.74 26.25
CA ASP A 749 -3.75 22.35 24.96
C ASP A 749 -5.21 22.17 24.56
N ASP A 750 -5.76 20.96 24.74
CA ASP A 750 -7.15 20.67 24.43
C ASP A 750 -7.76 19.64 25.41
N LEU A 751 -8.86 20.04 26.07
CA LEU A 751 -9.66 19.17 26.94
C LEU A 751 -11.08 19.10 26.39
N LYS A 752 -11.48 17.90 25.97
CA LYS A 752 -12.81 17.62 25.43
C LYS A 752 -13.44 16.41 26.13
N ILE A 753 -14.63 16.59 26.66
CA ILE A 753 -15.49 15.54 27.21
C ILE A 753 -16.49 15.15 26.13
N ARG A 754 -16.66 13.85 25.90
CA ARG A 754 -17.59 13.33 24.89
C ARG A 754 -18.30 12.09 25.37
N THR A 755 -19.53 11.92 24.95
CA THR A 755 -20.31 10.72 25.14
C THR A 755 -21.05 10.37 23.88
N SER A 756 -21.25 9.10 23.64
CA SER A 756 -21.96 8.64 22.46
C SER A 756 -22.67 7.30 22.69
N TYR A 757 -23.80 7.15 22.01
CA TYR A 757 -24.56 5.91 21.90
C TYR A 757 -24.73 5.56 20.43
N GLY A 758 -24.59 4.30 20.09
CA GLY A 758 -24.83 3.84 18.72
C GLY A 758 -25.14 2.36 18.65
N VAL A 759 -25.97 2.01 17.67
CA VAL A 759 -26.27 0.64 17.32
C VAL A 759 -25.66 0.36 15.95
N THR A 760 -24.87 -0.72 15.86
CA THR A 760 -24.31 -1.24 14.60
C THR A 760 -24.81 -2.65 14.35
N GLY A 761 -24.76 -3.11 13.12
CA GLY A 761 -25.13 -4.46 12.74
C GLY A 761 -23.95 -5.23 12.14
N ASN A 762 -24.10 -6.55 12.04
CA ASN A 762 -23.21 -7.39 11.26
C ASN A 762 -24.01 -8.13 10.18
N PHE A 763 -23.55 -8.01 8.92
CA PHE A 763 -24.18 -8.70 7.77
C PHE A 763 -23.27 -9.78 7.17
N GLN A 764 -22.10 -10.03 7.76
CA GLN A 764 -21.09 -10.98 7.26
C GLN A 764 -21.45 -12.43 7.59
N ILE A 765 -22.62 -12.87 7.12
CA ILE A 765 -23.12 -14.25 7.13
C ILE A 765 -23.15 -14.81 5.72
N GLY A 766 -23.43 -16.10 5.54
CA GLY A 766 -23.56 -16.72 4.23
C GLY A 766 -24.65 -16.07 3.37
N ASN A 767 -24.46 -16.06 2.04
CA ASN A 767 -25.36 -15.36 1.12
C ASN A 767 -26.77 -15.96 1.09
N TYR A 768 -26.92 -17.23 1.50
CA TYR A 768 -28.14 -18.02 1.36
C TYR A 768 -28.53 -18.78 2.64
N ASP A 769 -27.99 -18.43 3.80
CA ASP A 769 -28.19 -19.12 5.10
C ASP A 769 -29.68 -19.16 5.53
N TYR A 770 -30.50 -18.25 5.00
CA TYR A 770 -31.92 -18.25 5.28
C TYR A 770 -32.74 -19.23 4.41
N LEU A 771 -32.11 -19.82 3.37
CA LEU A 771 -32.79 -20.77 2.44
C LEU A 771 -32.59 -22.23 2.85
N SER A 772 -33.52 -23.06 2.46
CA SER A 772 -33.32 -24.51 2.41
C SER A 772 -32.56 -24.84 1.13
N LEU A 773 -31.30 -25.19 1.26
CA LEU A 773 -30.45 -25.59 0.16
C LEU A 773 -30.47 -27.12 0.00
N MET A 774 -30.29 -27.56 -1.24
CA MET A 774 -30.13 -28.96 -1.57
C MET A 774 -28.67 -29.28 -1.87
N ALA A 775 -28.15 -30.41 -1.37
CA ALA A 775 -26.86 -30.95 -1.76
C ALA A 775 -27.05 -32.16 -2.68
N LEU A 776 -26.06 -32.38 -3.55
CA LEU A 776 -25.99 -33.61 -4.34
C LEU A 776 -25.81 -34.80 -3.40
N ASP A 777 -26.54 -35.85 -3.64
CA ASP A 777 -26.37 -37.12 -2.97
C ASP A 777 -26.54 -38.24 -3.99
N ASN A 778 -25.72 -39.27 -3.88
CA ASN A 778 -25.74 -40.39 -4.82
C ASN A 778 -26.45 -41.58 -4.18
N TYR A 779 -27.36 -42.19 -4.91
CA TYR A 779 -28.07 -43.38 -4.50
C TYR A 779 -27.67 -44.57 -5.37
N ILE A 780 -27.53 -45.72 -4.74
CA ILE A 780 -27.35 -46.99 -5.45
C ILE A 780 -28.74 -47.62 -5.63
N LEU A 781 -29.20 -47.67 -6.86
CA LEU A 781 -30.47 -48.32 -7.23
C LEU A 781 -30.22 -49.69 -7.84
N GLY A 782 -31.00 -50.72 -7.40
CA GLY A 782 -30.86 -52.07 -7.85
C GLY A 782 -30.15 -53.02 -6.89
N THR A 783 -30.25 -54.34 -7.12
CA THR A 783 -29.58 -55.39 -6.36
C THR A 783 -28.31 -55.87 -7.07
N GLY A 784 -27.29 -56.27 -6.33
CA GLY A 784 -25.98 -56.66 -6.90
C GLY A 784 -25.09 -55.50 -7.23
N ASN A 785 -24.62 -55.35 -8.45
CA ASN A 785 -23.79 -54.24 -8.94
C ASN A 785 -24.62 -52.97 -9.23
N GLY A 786 -25.51 -52.59 -8.32
CA GLY A 786 -26.47 -51.48 -8.50
C GLY A 786 -25.93 -50.27 -9.25
N GLN A 787 -26.83 -49.57 -9.94
CA GLN A 787 -26.48 -48.35 -10.68
C GLN A 787 -26.41 -47.16 -9.76
N LEU A 788 -25.31 -46.40 -9.81
CA LEU A 788 -25.19 -45.12 -9.11
C LEU A 788 -26.04 -44.06 -9.82
N VAL A 789 -27.06 -43.55 -9.11
CA VAL A 789 -27.94 -42.49 -9.60
C VAL A 789 -27.74 -41.22 -8.79
N GLN A 790 -27.55 -40.10 -9.46
CA GLN A 790 -27.46 -38.80 -8.81
C GLN A 790 -28.83 -38.37 -8.28
N GLY A 791 -28.86 -37.96 -7.03
CA GLY A 791 -30.01 -37.43 -6.35
C GLY A 791 -29.69 -36.16 -5.57
N TYR A 792 -30.64 -35.69 -4.78
CA TYR A 792 -30.50 -34.51 -3.94
C TYR A 792 -31.06 -34.81 -2.55
N LYS A 793 -30.37 -34.26 -1.55
CA LYS A 793 -30.87 -34.24 -0.16
C LYS A 793 -30.91 -32.82 0.38
N PRO A 794 -31.79 -32.49 1.33
CA PRO A 794 -31.74 -31.23 2.06
C PRO A 794 -30.40 -31.06 2.74
N ASN A 795 -29.75 -29.87 2.57
CA ASN A 795 -28.48 -29.54 3.16
C ASN A 795 -28.61 -28.53 4.31
N THR A 796 -29.56 -27.59 4.17
CA THR A 796 -29.83 -26.58 5.18
C THR A 796 -31.31 -26.47 5.47
N ILE A 797 -31.63 -25.96 6.66
CA ILE A 797 -33.01 -25.71 7.08
C ILE A 797 -33.35 -24.25 6.79
N LYS A 798 -34.53 -24.00 6.18
CA LYS A 798 -35.03 -22.66 5.94
C LYS A 798 -35.26 -21.88 7.23
N ASN A 799 -34.85 -20.61 7.26
CA ASN A 799 -35.09 -19.69 8.37
C ASN A 799 -35.50 -18.31 7.86
N ASP A 800 -36.81 -18.08 7.69
CA ASP A 800 -37.34 -16.77 7.25
C ASP A 800 -37.13 -15.65 8.30
N ASP A 801 -36.84 -16.01 9.55
CA ASP A 801 -36.66 -15.12 10.68
C ASP A 801 -35.18 -14.84 10.98
N LEU A 802 -34.26 -15.37 10.14
CA LEU A 802 -32.85 -15.04 10.24
C LEU A 802 -32.66 -13.53 10.22
N SER A 803 -32.07 -12.97 11.28
CA SER A 803 -32.05 -11.52 11.54
C SER A 803 -30.63 -11.00 11.75
N TRP A 804 -30.53 -9.70 11.77
CA TRP A 804 -29.31 -8.96 12.02
C TRP A 804 -28.75 -9.22 13.44
N GLU A 805 -27.48 -9.52 13.53
CA GLU A 805 -26.74 -9.36 14.76
C GLU A 805 -26.59 -7.86 15.03
N LYS A 806 -26.99 -7.38 16.22
CA LYS A 806 -26.95 -5.97 16.60
C LYS A 806 -26.01 -5.78 17.78
N ASN A 807 -25.12 -4.79 17.67
CA ASN A 807 -24.20 -4.39 18.72
C ASN A 807 -24.51 -2.96 19.14
N ALA A 808 -24.89 -2.77 20.41
CA ALA A 808 -25.16 -1.47 21.00
C ALA A 808 -24.01 -1.09 21.93
N MET A 809 -23.47 0.12 21.74
CA MET A 809 -22.36 0.63 22.53
C MET A 809 -22.66 2.01 23.11
N VAL A 810 -22.21 2.24 24.36
CA VAL A 810 -22.10 3.54 25.00
C VAL A 810 -20.61 3.83 25.19
N ASN A 811 -20.19 5.01 24.86
CA ASN A 811 -18.82 5.49 25.04
C ASN A 811 -18.80 6.80 25.80
#